data_b8c23771c45fd883fb0cea1e570ead4d
#
_entry.id   b8c23771c45fd883fb0cea1e570ead4d
#
_cell.length_a   1.000
_cell.length_b   1.000
_cell.length_c   1.000
_cell.angle_alpha   90.00
_cell.angle_beta   90.00
_cell.angle_gamma   90.00
#
_symmetry.space_group_name_H-M   'P 1'
#
loop_
_entity.id
_entity.type
_entity.pdbx_description
1 polymer ?
#
loop_
_entity_poly.entity_id
_entity_poly.type
_entity_poly.pdbx_seq_one_letter_code
_entity_poly.pdbx_strand_id
1 'polypeptide(L)'
;MLAKISSTLGIPENQVRKTIELLDEGATIPFISRYRKEATGSLDEVQVAQIRDLRDQLVELEKRREAILKSLKELDKLSPELERAVRGAETLAKLEDIYLPYKPKRKTRAMAAREKGLQALADKLFEQRMLDPEVLAAEFLEDTEEALAGARDILAEEMMETAEVREEARHLFSRKTTIKSTVAKGKQEVGIKYKDYFDWSESLAQAPSHRVLALFRGENEGILNLNLAGPDQDVLDKLDSRFIKGNNACARQVTLAIQDGYKRLLMPAMENEMRAEAKKRADEEAIRVFAENIRQLLLAAPLGQKRVLALDPGFRTGCKLVCLDEQGTLLDNTAVYPHTGPGQAQEAANTISAWVKKHKVQAIAIGNGTAGRETEAFIRNLNLEGVTIIMVNESGASIYSASEAARDEFPDKDITVRGAVSIGRRLMDPLAELVKIDPKSIGVGQYQHDVDQKKLQASLDDTVISCVNSVGVELNTASKQILSYVSGLGPQLAQNIIDYRTKNGPFIKRSDLKKVTRLGEKAYEQAAAFLRIRHAKNPLDASAVHPERYDIVEKMAKDLNCKVGDLLANESLRKQIQLQKYVTSEVGMPTLTDILAELAKPGRDPREQFEAFEFTEGVNGIKDLRVGMKLPGIVTNITNFGAFVDIGVHQDGLVHVSQLADKFVKDPNEIVKVAQKVLVTVTEVDEARKRIALSMKK
;
A
#
# COMPACT_ATOMS: atom_id res chain seq x y z
N MET A 1 -11.37 -21.00 13.43
CA MET A 1 -11.11 -19.94 12.43
C MET A 1 -12.23 -18.92 12.39
N LEU A 2 -13.47 -19.27 12.00
CA LEU A 2 -14.59 -18.31 11.85
C LEU A 2 -14.85 -17.46 13.10
N ALA A 3 -15.00 -18.10 14.27
CA ALA A 3 -15.21 -17.37 15.53
C ALA A 3 -14.08 -16.39 15.88
N LYS A 4 -12.81 -16.73 15.56
CA LYS A 4 -11.66 -15.84 15.77
C LYS A 4 -11.71 -14.63 14.87
N ILE A 5 -12.03 -14.81 13.57
CA ILE A 5 -12.20 -13.70 12.63
C ILE A 5 -13.35 -12.80 13.08
N SER A 6 -14.50 -13.39 13.41
CA SER A 6 -15.68 -12.69 13.91
C SER A 6 -15.36 -11.83 15.13
N SER A 7 -14.71 -12.40 16.15
CA SER A 7 -14.38 -11.68 17.38
C SER A 7 -13.32 -10.60 17.17
N THR A 8 -12.37 -10.82 16.26
CA THR A 8 -11.30 -9.85 15.98
C THR A 8 -11.80 -8.63 15.21
N LEU A 9 -12.69 -8.85 14.23
CA LEU A 9 -13.19 -7.79 13.35
C LEU A 9 -14.52 -7.19 13.82
N GLY A 10 -15.18 -7.78 14.83
CA GLY A 10 -16.50 -7.36 15.27
C GLY A 10 -17.60 -7.62 14.23
N ILE A 11 -17.41 -8.57 13.32
CA ILE A 11 -18.33 -8.92 12.25
C ILE A 11 -19.04 -10.23 12.60
N PRO A 12 -20.38 -10.33 12.45
CA PRO A 12 -21.11 -11.56 12.74
C PRO A 12 -20.57 -12.79 11.99
N GLU A 13 -20.49 -13.94 12.68
CA GLU A 13 -19.86 -15.16 12.14
C GLU A 13 -20.50 -15.65 10.84
N ASN A 14 -21.82 -15.51 10.70
CA ASN A 14 -22.53 -15.87 9.47
C ASN A 14 -22.09 -15.02 8.26
N GLN A 15 -21.83 -13.74 8.46
CA GLN A 15 -21.33 -12.83 7.41
C GLN A 15 -19.88 -13.18 7.06
N VAL A 16 -19.02 -13.45 8.05
CA VAL A 16 -17.65 -13.92 7.84
C VAL A 16 -17.66 -15.21 7.01
N ARG A 17 -18.49 -16.19 7.38
CA ARG A 17 -18.60 -17.47 6.68
C ARG A 17 -19.00 -17.27 5.21
N LYS A 18 -20.05 -16.52 4.96
CA LYS A 18 -20.52 -16.25 3.59
C LYS A 18 -19.51 -15.50 2.75
N THR A 19 -18.77 -14.58 3.35
CA THR A 19 -17.70 -13.86 2.66
C THR A 19 -16.55 -14.82 2.28
N ILE A 20 -16.14 -15.72 3.19
CA ILE A 20 -15.11 -16.72 2.91
C ILE A 20 -15.56 -17.69 1.82
N GLU A 21 -16.80 -18.18 1.87
CA GLU A 21 -17.36 -19.05 0.82
C GLU A 21 -17.26 -18.39 -0.56
N LEU A 22 -17.67 -17.12 -0.68
CA LEU A 22 -17.57 -16.34 -1.93
C LEU A 22 -16.10 -16.15 -2.40
N LEU A 23 -15.20 -15.85 -1.46
CA LEU A 23 -13.75 -15.72 -1.78
C LEU A 23 -13.16 -17.07 -2.24
N ASP A 24 -13.51 -18.17 -1.61
CA ASP A 24 -13.03 -19.51 -1.97
C ASP A 24 -13.60 -19.99 -3.32
N GLU A 25 -14.79 -19.53 -3.67
CA GLU A 25 -15.36 -19.66 -5.01
C GLU A 25 -14.63 -18.78 -6.05
N GLY A 26 -13.71 -17.91 -5.63
CA GLY A 26 -12.91 -17.01 -6.47
C GLY A 26 -13.63 -15.72 -6.85
N ALA A 27 -14.64 -15.30 -6.08
CA ALA A 27 -15.23 -13.98 -6.24
C ALA A 27 -14.25 -12.90 -5.77
N THR A 28 -14.21 -11.78 -6.50
CA THR A 28 -13.33 -10.66 -6.20
C THR A 28 -13.92 -9.73 -5.14
N ILE A 29 -13.08 -8.99 -4.42
CA ILE A 29 -13.52 -8.07 -3.38
C ILE A 29 -14.53 -7.03 -3.90
N PRO A 30 -14.29 -6.31 -5.03
CA PRO A 30 -15.29 -5.36 -5.55
C PRO A 30 -16.62 -6.02 -5.94
N PHE A 31 -16.60 -7.25 -6.45
CA PHE A 31 -17.81 -7.98 -6.79
C PHE A 31 -18.62 -8.35 -5.56
N ILE A 32 -17.95 -8.88 -4.51
CA ILE A 32 -18.61 -9.26 -3.25
C ILE A 32 -19.25 -8.05 -2.60
N SER A 33 -18.50 -6.98 -2.39
CA SER A 33 -18.97 -5.77 -1.69
C SER A 33 -20.12 -5.05 -2.42
N ARG A 34 -20.12 -5.14 -3.75
CA ARG A 34 -21.11 -4.42 -4.56
C ARG A 34 -22.33 -5.24 -4.94
N TYR A 35 -22.15 -6.52 -5.26
CA TYR A 35 -23.22 -7.35 -5.84
C TYR A 35 -23.63 -8.56 -4.98
N ARG A 36 -23.06 -8.73 -3.80
CA ARG A 36 -23.39 -9.80 -2.84
C ARG A 36 -23.72 -9.28 -1.44
N LYS A 37 -24.32 -8.07 -1.38
CA LYS A 37 -24.63 -7.35 -0.13
C LYS A 37 -25.55 -8.13 0.80
N GLU A 38 -26.56 -8.80 0.29
CA GLU A 38 -27.51 -9.59 1.08
C GLU A 38 -26.81 -10.79 1.74
N ALA A 39 -25.90 -11.44 1.03
CA ALA A 39 -25.16 -12.58 1.54
C ALA A 39 -24.17 -12.19 2.63
N THR A 40 -23.53 -11.04 2.50
CA THR A 40 -22.47 -10.56 3.40
C THR A 40 -22.96 -9.58 4.47
N GLY A 41 -24.23 -9.14 4.41
CA GLY A 41 -24.76 -8.09 5.30
C GLY A 41 -24.20 -6.71 4.98
N SER A 42 -23.97 -6.42 3.72
CA SER A 42 -23.48 -5.13 3.19
C SER A 42 -22.04 -4.78 3.65
N LEU A 43 -21.17 -5.77 3.80
CA LEU A 43 -19.75 -5.51 4.06
C LEU A 43 -19.13 -4.72 2.91
N ASP A 44 -18.34 -3.71 3.25
CA ASP A 44 -17.58 -2.92 2.29
C ASP A 44 -16.29 -3.62 1.82
N GLU A 45 -15.59 -3.02 0.86
CA GLU A 45 -14.33 -3.58 0.33
C GLU A 45 -13.25 -3.73 1.40
N VAL A 46 -13.18 -2.81 2.37
CA VAL A 46 -12.20 -2.84 3.45
C VAL A 46 -12.47 -4.03 4.37
N GLN A 47 -13.72 -4.22 4.77
CA GLN A 47 -14.13 -5.32 5.64
C GLN A 47 -13.94 -6.68 4.95
N VAL A 48 -14.27 -6.80 3.67
CA VAL A 48 -14.05 -8.02 2.89
C VAL A 48 -12.55 -8.33 2.77
N ALA A 49 -11.71 -7.32 2.52
CA ALA A 49 -10.25 -7.47 2.49
C ALA A 49 -9.69 -7.90 3.85
N GLN A 50 -10.15 -7.31 4.95
CA GLN A 50 -9.74 -7.68 6.30
C GLN A 50 -10.09 -9.15 6.63
N ILE A 51 -11.26 -9.63 6.22
CA ILE A 51 -11.64 -11.04 6.38
C ILE A 51 -10.70 -11.95 5.58
N ARG A 52 -10.39 -11.62 4.32
CA ARG A 52 -9.43 -12.36 3.49
C ARG A 52 -8.06 -12.43 4.16
N ASP A 53 -7.51 -11.30 4.55
CA ASP A 53 -6.15 -11.19 5.09
C ASP A 53 -6.02 -11.93 6.42
N LEU A 54 -7.01 -11.81 7.30
CA LEU A 54 -7.01 -12.53 8.58
C LEU A 54 -7.22 -14.04 8.39
N ARG A 55 -8.08 -14.46 7.43
CA ARG A 55 -8.20 -15.87 7.04
C ARG A 55 -6.86 -16.43 6.61
N ASP A 56 -6.16 -15.73 5.72
CA ASP A 56 -4.88 -16.18 5.17
C ASP A 56 -3.81 -16.29 6.27
N GLN A 57 -3.76 -15.34 7.21
CA GLN A 57 -2.90 -15.40 8.39
C GLN A 57 -3.21 -16.62 9.27
N LEU A 58 -4.48 -16.91 9.52
CA LEU A 58 -4.88 -18.07 10.32
C LEU A 58 -4.63 -19.40 9.61
N VAL A 59 -4.77 -19.44 8.29
CA VAL A 59 -4.41 -20.62 7.49
C VAL A 59 -2.90 -20.88 7.56
N GLU A 60 -2.06 -19.86 7.47
CA GLU A 60 -0.61 -20.00 7.61
C GLU A 60 -0.22 -20.45 9.05
N LEU A 61 -0.89 -19.93 10.08
CA LEU A 61 -0.69 -20.38 11.45
C LEU A 61 -1.05 -21.88 11.59
N GLU A 62 -2.16 -22.32 11.01
CA GLU A 62 -2.58 -23.72 11.05
C GLU A 62 -1.62 -24.64 10.31
N LYS A 63 -1.19 -24.26 9.11
CA LYS A 63 -0.15 -25.00 8.37
C LYS A 63 1.13 -25.16 9.18
N ARG A 64 1.56 -24.09 9.86
CA ARG A 64 2.75 -24.14 10.71
C ARG A 64 2.55 -25.04 11.92
N ARG A 65 1.36 -25.00 12.54
CA ARG A 65 0.97 -25.87 13.66
C ARG A 65 1.05 -27.33 13.29
N GLU A 66 0.46 -27.72 12.18
CA GLU A 66 0.50 -29.11 11.70
C GLU A 66 1.94 -29.56 11.36
N ALA A 67 2.75 -28.69 10.78
CA ALA A 67 4.16 -28.99 10.52
C ALA A 67 4.95 -29.22 11.81
N ILE A 68 4.69 -28.45 12.87
CA ILE A 68 5.33 -28.62 14.18
C ILE A 68 4.85 -29.94 14.86
N LEU A 69 3.55 -30.21 14.85
CA LEU A 69 3.03 -31.46 15.40
C LEU A 69 3.62 -32.71 14.71
N LYS A 70 3.76 -32.64 13.38
CA LYS A 70 4.42 -33.68 12.60
C LYS A 70 5.89 -33.86 13.03
N SER A 71 6.64 -32.75 13.12
CA SER A 71 8.04 -32.80 13.55
C SER A 71 8.21 -33.37 14.98
N LEU A 72 7.37 -32.92 15.92
CA LEU A 72 7.39 -33.44 17.31
C LEU A 72 7.09 -34.93 17.38
N LYS A 73 6.18 -35.43 16.54
CA LYS A 73 5.87 -36.85 16.43
C LYS A 73 7.05 -37.64 15.84
N GLU A 74 7.69 -37.12 14.80
CA GLU A 74 8.88 -37.75 14.19
C GLU A 74 10.08 -37.80 15.14
N LEU A 75 10.18 -36.83 16.06
CA LEU A 75 11.21 -36.78 17.11
C LEU A 75 10.86 -37.60 18.36
N ASP A 76 9.70 -38.26 18.39
CA ASP A 76 9.17 -38.98 19.55
C ASP A 76 9.10 -38.13 20.84
N LYS A 77 8.73 -36.83 20.67
CA LYS A 77 8.64 -35.83 21.75
C LYS A 77 7.23 -35.35 22.02
N LEU A 78 6.22 -35.80 21.23
CA LEU A 78 4.85 -35.31 21.34
C LEU A 78 4.13 -35.97 22.55
N SER A 79 4.07 -35.22 23.66
CA SER A 79 3.19 -35.60 24.79
C SER A 79 1.79 -35.01 24.62
N PRO A 80 0.76 -35.54 25.32
CA PRO A 80 -0.59 -34.97 25.30
C PRO A 80 -0.64 -33.51 25.79
N GLU A 81 0.21 -33.13 26.74
CA GLU A 81 0.31 -31.79 27.27
C GLU A 81 0.90 -30.84 26.21
N LEU A 82 1.99 -31.27 25.52
CA LEU A 82 2.63 -30.49 24.47
C LEU A 82 1.70 -30.32 23.26
N GLU A 83 0.98 -31.40 22.88
CA GLU A 83 -0.02 -31.28 21.80
C GLU A 83 -1.10 -30.26 22.13
N ARG A 84 -1.63 -30.29 23.38
CA ARG A 84 -2.61 -29.25 23.82
C ARG A 84 -2.03 -27.85 23.79
N ALA A 85 -0.78 -27.66 24.23
CA ALA A 85 -0.10 -26.36 24.19
C ALA A 85 0.08 -25.85 22.74
N VAL A 86 0.54 -26.71 21.82
CA VAL A 86 0.71 -26.40 20.40
C VAL A 86 -0.63 -26.05 19.74
N ARG A 87 -1.69 -26.85 20.00
CA ARG A 87 -3.02 -26.56 19.47
C ARG A 87 -3.66 -25.31 20.06
N GLY A 88 -3.35 -24.96 21.31
CA GLY A 88 -3.81 -23.76 21.99
C GLY A 88 -3.05 -22.48 21.66
N ALA A 89 -1.94 -22.54 20.93
CA ALA A 89 -1.16 -21.36 20.57
C ALA A 89 -1.93 -20.48 19.59
N GLU A 90 -2.24 -19.25 19.98
CA GLU A 90 -3.04 -18.30 19.17
C GLU A 90 -2.21 -17.46 18.21
N THR A 91 -0.90 -17.40 18.39
CA THR A 91 0.02 -16.61 17.56
C THR A 91 1.21 -17.46 17.10
N LEU A 92 1.80 -17.06 15.98
CA LEU A 92 2.99 -17.71 15.45
C LEU A 92 4.16 -17.63 16.45
N ALA A 93 4.34 -16.49 17.13
CA ALA A 93 5.39 -16.33 18.14
C ALA A 93 5.25 -17.33 19.28
N LYS A 94 4.04 -17.45 19.86
CA LYS A 94 3.78 -18.43 20.93
C LYS A 94 3.97 -19.88 20.46
N LEU A 95 3.56 -20.16 19.22
CA LEU A 95 3.73 -21.48 18.62
C LEU A 95 5.23 -21.84 18.43
N GLU A 96 6.04 -20.89 17.95
CA GLU A 96 7.49 -21.08 17.81
C GLU A 96 8.20 -21.19 19.18
N ASP A 97 7.78 -20.45 20.20
CA ASP A 97 8.33 -20.54 21.55
C ASP A 97 8.09 -21.93 22.16
N ILE A 98 6.88 -22.48 22.02
CA ILE A 98 6.57 -23.84 22.49
C ILE A 98 7.43 -24.89 21.77
N TYR A 99 7.70 -24.70 20.49
CA TYR A 99 8.50 -25.62 19.68
C TYR A 99 10.02 -25.46 19.89
N LEU A 100 10.50 -24.30 20.35
CA LEU A 100 11.91 -23.93 20.40
C LEU A 100 12.81 -24.96 21.12
N PRO A 101 12.44 -25.53 22.29
CA PRO A 101 13.24 -26.54 22.98
C PRO A 101 13.44 -27.84 22.18
N TYR A 102 12.51 -28.14 21.28
CA TYR A 102 12.47 -29.43 20.51
C TYR A 102 13.01 -29.26 19.08
N LYS A 103 13.16 -28.00 18.63
CA LYS A 103 13.59 -27.69 17.26
C LYS A 103 15.02 -28.19 17.02
N PRO A 104 15.28 -28.94 15.93
CA PRO A 104 16.62 -29.32 15.55
C PRO A 104 17.54 -28.10 15.43
N LYS A 105 18.64 -28.07 16.19
CA LYS A 105 19.59 -26.97 16.26
C LYS A 105 20.96 -27.43 15.77
N ARG A 106 21.81 -26.46 15.39
CA ARG A 106 23.25 -26.70 15.29
C ARG A 106 23.80 -26.99 16.70
N LYS A 107 24.94 -27.66 16.79
CA LYS A 107 25.57 -28.02 18.07
C LYS A 107 25.70 -26.77 18.97
N THR A 108 24.98 -26.76 20.08
CA THR A 108 25.01 -25.70 21.11
C THR A 108 26.01 -26.04 22.20
N ARG A 109 26.40 -25.04 23.04
CA ARG A 109 27.23 -25.29 24.22
C ARG A 109 26.56 -26.26 25.18
N ALA A 110 25.26 -26.11 25.40
CA ALA A 110 24.45 -27.02 26.22
C ALA A 110 24.44 -28.46 25.68
N MET A 111 24.32 -28.65 24.36
CA MET A 111 24.43 -29.99 23.74
C MET A 111 25.80 -30.60 23.98
N ALA A 112 26.87 -29.84 23.81
CA ALA A 112 28.23 -30.34 24.09
C ALA A 112 28.41 -30.69 25.57
N ALA A 113 27.82 -29.93 26.48
CA ALA A 113 27.83 -30.26 27.92
C ALA A 113 27.00 -31.53 28.25
N ARG A 114 25.85 -31.69 27.59
CA ARG A 114 25.06 -32.96 27.74
C ARG A 114 25.78 -34.17 27.21
N GLU A 115 26.51 -34.07 26.11
CA GLU A 115 27.38 -35.16 25.60
C GLU A 115 28.45 -35.56 26.59
N LYS A 116 28.90 -34.66 27.48
CA LYS A 116 29.80 -34.93 28.59
C LYS A 116 29.12 -35.48 29.85
N GLY A 117 27.81 -35.69 29.81
CA GLY A 117 27.04 -36.25 30.93
C GLY A 117 26.67 -35.22 32.01
N LEU A 118 26.81 -33.91 31.75
CA LEU A 118 26.65 -32.85 32.76
C LEU A 118 25.17 -32.48 33.05
N GLN A 119 24.18 -33.11 32.42
CA GLN A 119 22.76 -32.85 32.71
C GLN A 119 22.43 -33.10 34.18
N ALA A 120 22.89 -34.24 34.74
CA ALA A 120 22.62 -34.57 36.15
C ALA A 120 23.26 -33.55 37.13
N LEU A 121 24.41 -32.93 36.78
CA LEU A 121 24.99 -31.85 37.55
C LEU A 121 24.11 -30.60 37.47
N ALA A 122 23.64 -30.24 36.28
CA ALA A 122 22.74 -29.11 36.08
C ALA A 122 21.47 -29.27 36.90
N ASP A 123 20.86 -30.44 36.89
CA ASP A 123 19.64 -30.71 37.67
C ASP A 123 19.90 -30.60 39.19
N LYS A 124 21.02 -31.13 39.71
CA LYS A 124 21.42 -30.98 41.13
C LYS A 124 21.62 -29.50 41.51
N LEU A 125 22.25 -28.71 40.66
CA LEU A 125 22.45 -27.28 40.89
C LEU A 125 21.12 -26.50 40.87
N PHE A 126 20.19 -26.89 39.98
CA PHE A 126 18.90 -26.24 39.85
C PHE A 126 17.96 -26.48 41.04
N GLU A 127 18.13 -27.63 41.75
CA GLU A 127 17.44 -27.87 43.03
C GLU A 127 17.80 -26.84 44.11
N GLN A 128 19.00 -26.23 44.04
CA GLN A 128 19.52 -25.23 44.96
C GLN A 128 19.55 -25.71 46.43
N ARG A 129 19.92 -26.97 46.63
CA ARG A 129 20.18 -27.51 47.98
C ARG A 129 21.46 -26.89 48.57
N MET A 130 21.60 -26.94 49.90
CA MET A 130 22.81 -26.49 50.59
C MET A 130 23.97 -27.46 50.41
N LEU A 131 24.46 -27.57 49.18
CA LEU A 131 25.57 -28.40 48.77
C LEU A 131 26.71 -27.52 48.21
N ASP A 132 27.92 -28.06 48.26
CA ASP A 132 29.06 -27.37 47.61
C ASP A 132 29.07 -27.72 46.10
N PRO A 133 28.96 -26.74 45.20
CA PRO A 133 28.96 -26.98 43.76
C PRO A 133 30.27 -27.60 43.25
N GLU A 134 31.44 -27.26 43.83
CA GLU A 134 32.72 -27.83 43.42
C GLU A 134 32.80 -29.30 43.76
N VAL A 135 32.33 -29.68 44.93
CA VAL A 135 32.25 -31.09 45.33
C VAL A 135 31.33 -31.89 44.42
N LEU A 136 30.19 -31.29 44.06
CA LEU A 136 29.25 -31.93 43.12
C LEU A 136 29.87 -32.03 41.71
N ALA A 137 30.57 -31.01 41.23
CA ALA A 137 31.19 -30.99 39.92
C ALA A 137 32.32 -32.04 39.78
N ALA A 138 33.09 -32.26 40.82
CA ALA A 138 34.17 -33.26 40.87
C ALA A 138 33.66 -34.70 40.67
N GLU A 139 32.37 -34.97 40.89
CA GLU A 139 31.75 -36.28 40.58
C GLU A 139 31.64 -36.54 39.06
N PHE A 140 31.74 -35.48 38.21
CA PHE A 140 31.47 -35.58 36.77
C PHE A 140 32.73 -35.38 35.90
N LEU A 141 33.57 -34.38 36.24
CA LEU A 141 34.82 -34.09 35.52
C LEU A 141 35.92 -33.74 36.49
N GLU A 142 37.22 -34.03 36.13
CA GLU A 142 38.39 -33.62 36.89
C GLU A 142 38.54 -32.10 36.98
N ASP A 143 38.21 -31.39 35.87
CA ASP A 143 38.09 -29.94 35.85
C ASP A 143 36.71 -29.52 36.31
N THR A 144 36.62 -29.12 37.56
CA THR A 144 35.34 -28.74 38.21
C THR A 144 34.76 -27.45 37.63
N GLU A 145 35.60 -26.49 37.19
CA GLU A 145 35.13 -25.27 36.57
C GLU A 145 34.54 -25.55 35.15
N GLU A 146 35.19 -26.45 34.39
CA GLU A 146 34.61 -26.91 33.12
C GLU A 146 33.26 -27.61 33.33
N ALA A 147 33.13 -28.43 34.37
CA ALA A 147 31.91 -29.10 34.71
C ALA A 147 30.79 -28.11 35.10
N LEU A 148 31.11 -27.13 35.96
CA LEU A 148 30.17 -26.07 36.37
C LEU A 148 29.78 -25.14 35.20
N ALA A 149 30.73 -24.77 34.33
CA ALA A 149 30.48 -23.98 33.14
C ALA A 149 29.52 -24.73 32.19
N GLY A 150 29.76 -26.03 31.96
CA GLY A 150 28.86 -26.88 31.17
C GLY A 150 27.47 -27.01 31.77
N ALA A 151 27.37 -27.18 33.07
CA ALA A 151 26.07 -27.23 33.76
C ALA A 151 25.33 -25.88 33.67
N ARG A 152 26.03 -24.76 33.80
CA ARG A 152 25.48 -23.41 33.59
C ARG A 152 24.97 -23.22 32.15
N ASP A 153 25.70 -23.71 31.13
CA ASP A 153 25.27 -23.64 29.74
C ASP A 153 23.96 -24.43 29.50
N ILE A 154 23.80 -25.59 30.15
CA ILE A 154 22.56 -26.37 30.10
C ILE A 154 21.42 -25.60 30.75
N LEU A 155 21.61 -25.11 31.99
CA LEU A 155 20.59 -24.34 32.72
C LEU A 155 20.19 -23.06 31.95
N ALA A 156 21.15 -22.34 31.41
CA ALA A 156 20.90 -21.15 30.60
C ALA A 156 19.99 -21.44 29.40
N GLU A 157 20.28 -22.51 28.65
CA GLU A 157 19.44 -22.89 27.50
C GLU A 157 18.03 -23.29 27.96
N GLU A 158 17.90 -24.13 28.95
CA GLU A 158 16.60 -24.60 29.45
C GLU A 158 15.73 -23.47 29.97
N MET A 159 16.28 -22.58 30.79
CA MET A 159 15.55 -21.43 31.34
C MET A 159 15.13 -20.42 30.27
N MET A 160 16.05 -20.08 29.33
CA MET A 160 15.78 -19.04 28.32
C MET A 160 14.90 -19.54 27.17
N GLU A 161 14.74 -20.83 26.99
CA GLU A 161 13.84 -21.43 25.99
C GLU A 161 12.46 -21.72 26.53
N THR A 162 12.22 -21.53 27.81
CA THR A 162 10.89 -21.66 28.41
C THR A 162 9.91 -20.66 27.76
N ALA A 163 8.77 -21.16 27.26
CA ALA A 163 7.81 -20.34 26.53
C ALA A 163 7.28 -19.15 27.35
N GLU A 164 7.01 -19.39 28.64
CA GLU A 164 6.54 -18.35 29.58
C GLU A 164 7.60 -17.28 29.83
N VAL A 165 8.87 -17.64 29.94
CA VAL A 165 9.99 -16.69 30.06
C VAL A 165 10.08 -15.82 28.84
N ARG A 166 9.97 -16.40 27.65
CA ARG A 166 9.98 -15.64 26.41
C ARG A 166 8.76 -14.72 26.26
N GLU A 167 7.58 -15.18 26.66
CA GLU A 167 6.36 -14.36 26.64
C GLU A 167 6.47 -13.16 27.59
N GLU A 168 6.95 -13.36 28.82
CA GLU A 168 7.18 -12.28 29.82
C GLU A 168 8.25 -11.30 29.33
N ALA A 169 9.38 -11.77 28.80
CA ALA A 169 10.43 -10.93 28.23
C ALA A 169 9.92 -10.12 27.05
N ARG A 170 9.21 -10.75 26.12
CA ARG A 170 8.60 -10.08 24.96
C ARG A 170 7.66 -8.95 25.39
N HIS A 171 6.84 -9.19 26.41
CA HIS A 171 5.94 -8.17 26.94
C HIS A 171 6.69 -6.97 27.54
N LEU A 172 7.80 -7.20 28.23
CA LEU A 172 8.64 -6.11 28.76
C LEU A 172 9.34 -5.36 27.64
N PHE A 173 9.97 -6.09 26.71
CA PHE A 173 10.68 -5.51 25.56
C PHE A 173 9.75 -4.69 24.67
N SER A 174 8.57 -5.18 24.34
CA SER A 174 7.61 -4.47 23.49
C SER A 174 7.17 -3.10 24.04
N ARG A 175 7.22 -2.94 25.35
CA ARG A 175 6.81 -1.69 26.03
C ARG A 175 7.95 -0.74 26.34
N LYS A 176 9.13 -1.27 26.69
CA LYS A 176 10.21 -0.49 27.28
C LYS A 176 11.46 -0.36 26.39
N THR A 177 11.53 -1.08 25.27
CA THR A 177 12.69 -0.98 24.37
C THR A 177 12.81 0.42 23.82
N THR A 178 14.04 0.94 23.87
CA THR A 178 14.43 2.22 23.29
C THR A 178 15.35 1.98 22.11
N ILE A 179 15.06 2.61 20.96
CA ILE A 179 15.97 2.64 19.82
C ILE A 179 16.91 3.83 19.95
N LYS A 180 18.20 3.57 19.81
CA LYS A 180 19.26 4.59 19.81
C LYS A 180 19.94 4.57 18.46
N SER A 181 20.20 5.76 17.91
CA SER A 181 20.93 5.94 16.65
C SER A 181 22.12 6.83 16.85
N THR A 182 23.25 6.44 16.28
CA THR A 182 24.47 7.24 16.22
C THR A 182 25.05 7.21 14.82
N VAL A 183 25.73 8.29 14.43
CA VAL A 183 26.39 8.32 13.11
C VAL A 183 27.59 7.38 13.09
N ALA A 184 27.77 6.61 12.03
CA ALA A 184 28.93 5.76 11.83
C ALA A 184 30.21 6.62 11.65
N LYS A 185 31.33 6.12 12.14
CA LYS A 185 32.61 6.86 12.13
C LYS A 185 32.98 7.31 10.71
N GLY A 186 33.22 8.60 10.54
CA GLY A 186 33.62 9.19 9.25
C GLY A 186 32.49 9.34 8.23
N LYS A 187 31.21 9.18 8.62
CA LYS A 187 30.04 9.28 7.71
C LYS A 187 29.24 10.58 7.87
N GLN A 188 29.70 11.54 8.67
CA GLN A 188 28.96 12.78 8.96
C GLN A 188 28.63 13.61 7.70
N GLU A 189 29.60 13.77 6.80
CA GLU A 189 29.40 14.57 5.57
C GLU A 189 28.53 13.85 4.55
N VAL A 190 28.81 12.58 4.29
CA VAL A 190 28.04 11.77 3.33
C VAL A 190 26.61 11.54 3.82
N GLY A 191 26.45 11.42 5.14
CA GLY A 191 25.17 11.17 5.79
C GLY A 191 24.33 12.38 6.15
N ILE A 192 24.62 13.56 5.60
CA ILE A 192 23.95 14.84 5.99
C ILE A 192 22.43 14.77 5.96
N LYS A 193 21.84 13.96 5.07
CA LYS A 193 20.39 13.73 5.00
C LYS A 193 19.82 13.06 6.26
N TYR A 194 20.67 12.36 7.05
CA TYR A 194 20.31 11.72 8.32
C TYR A 194 20.76 12.51 9.55
N LYS A 195 21.18 13.78 9.41
CA LYS A 195 21.75 14.56 10.49
C LYS A 195 20.88 14.60 11.74
N ASP A 196 19.56 14.61 11.58
CA ASP A 196 18.60 14.64 12.68
C ASP A 196 18.63 13.34 13.52
N TYR A 197 19.25 12.27 13.00
CA TYR A 197 19.39 10.96 13.65
C TYR A 197 20.83 10.61 14.05
N PHE A 198 21.76 11.55 13.98
CA PHE A 198 23.17 11.31 14.33
C PHE A 198 23.41 11.06 15.83
N ASP A 199 22.52 11.57 16.67
CA ASP A 199 22.42 11.28 18.10
C ASP A 199 20.95 11.34 18.49
N TRP A 200 20.27 10.19 18.34
CA TRP A 200 18.83 10.09 18.55
C TRP A 200 18.47 8.93 19.45
N SER A 201 17.47 9.15 20.29
CA SER A 201 16.92 8.07 21.14
C SER A 201 15.43 8.29 21.39
N GLU A 202 14.65 7.24 21.20
CA GLU A 202 13.21 7.25 21.50
C GLU A 202 12.67 5.86 21.83
N SER A 203 11.46 5.80 22.41
CA SER A 203 10.74 4.55 22.61
C SER A 203 10.39 3.89 21.27
N LEU A 204 10.83 2.65 21.05
CA LEU A 204 10.54 1.91 19.82
C LEU A 204 9.04 1.68 19.62
N ALA A 205 8.30 1.48 20.71
CA ALA A 205 6.84 1.30 20.67
C ALA A 205 6.10 2.55 20.19
N GLN A 206 6.64 3.74 20.42
CA GLN A 206 6.03 5.04 20.06
C GLN A 206 6.63 5.64 18.79
N ALA A 207 7.74 5.08 18.27
CA ALA A 207 8.39 5.58 17.09
C ALA A 207 7.46 5.51 15.87
N PRO A 208 7.22 6.66 15.17
CA PRO A 208 6.40 6.68 13.96
C PRO A 208 7.04 5.86 12.83
N SER A 209 6.22 5.29 11.96
CA SER A 209 6.66 4.42 10.87
C SER A 209 7.71 5.06 9.96
N HIS A 210 7.52 6.31 9.56
CA HIS A 210 8.48 7.03 8.71
C HIS A 210 9.86 7.17 9.36
N ARG A 211 9.92 7.30 10.69
CA ARG A 211 11.17 7.41 11.42
C ARG A 211 11.86 6.06 11.56
N VAL A 212 11.08 5.01 11.86
CA VAL A 212 11.61 3.63 11.86
C VAL A 212 12.22 3.29 10.49
N LEU A 213 11.52 3.61 9.40
CA LEU A 213 12.02 3.38 8.04
C LEU A 213 13.26 4.21 7.71
N ALA A 214 13.29 5.49 8.14
CA ALA A 214 14.46 6.36 7.96
C ALA A 214 15.69 5.82 8.70
N LEU A 215 15.53 5.40 9.96
CA LEU A 215 16.59 4.83 10.77
C LEU A 215 17.14 3.53 10.16
N PHE A 216 16.26 2.61 9.76
CA PHE A 216 16.67 1.34 9.16
C PHE A 216 17.31 1.54 7.78
N ARG A 217 16.85 2.49 6.98
CA ARG A 217 17.52 2.87 5.73
C ARG A 217 18.91 3.41 6.01
N GLY A 218 19.06 4.31 6.99
CA GLY A 218 20.35 4.88 7.38
C GLY A 218 21.35 3.81 7.86
N GLU A 219 20.87 2.79 8.57
CA GLU A 219 21.67 1.63 8.97
C GLU A 219 22.07 0.78 7.75
N ASN A 220 21.13 0.47 6.86
CA ASN A 220 21.40 -0.31 5.64
C ASN A 220 22.38 0.39 4.69
N GLU A 221 22.36 1.72 4.63
CA GLU A 221 23.32 2.53 3.87
C GLU A 221 24.69 2.66 4.59
N GLY A 222 24.84 2.10 5.82
CA GLY A 222 26.05 2.18 6.61
C GLY A 222 26.38 3.60 7.11
N ILE A 223 25.36 4.45 7.24
CA ILE A 223 25.48 5.83 7.75
C ILE A 223 25.19 5.88 9.25
N LEU A 224 24.20 5.12 9.71
CA LEU A 224 23.78 5.07 11.10
C LEU A 224 24.14 3.72 11.72
N ASN A 225 24.46 3.73 13.01
CA ASN A 225 24.51 2.56 13.86
C ASN A 225 23.30 2.58 14.77
N LEU A 226 22.48 1.53 14.71
CA LEU A 226 21.30 1.40 15.55
C LEU A 226 21.53 0.39 16.66
N ASN A 227 21.15 0.76 17.87
CA ASN A 227 21.17 -0.09 19.05
C ASN A 227 19.78 -0.09 19.70
N LEU A 228 19.32 -1.29 20.08
CA LEU A 228 18.09 -1.44 20.87
C LEU A 228 18.49 -1.67 22.34
N ALA A 229 18.12 -0.73 23.21
CA ALA A 229 18.32 -0.86 24.64
C ALA A 229 17.07 -1.47 25.25
N GLY A 230 17.16 -2.71 25.71
CA GLY A 230 16.08 -3.43 26.38
C GLY A 230 15.93 -3.05 27.86
N PRO A 231 14.89 -3.56 28.52
CA PRO A 231 14.69 -3.40 29.96
C PRO A 231 15.45 -4.47 30.77
N ASP A 232 16.78 -4.48 30.63
CA ASP A 232 17.65 -5.57 31.11
C ASP A 232 17.41 -5.90 32.59
N GLN A 233 17.37 -4.88 33.46
CA GLN A 233 17.20 -5.10 34.89
C GLN A 233 15.81 -5.68 35.21
N ASP A 234 14.73 -5.17 34.58
CA ASP A 234 13.37 -5.67 34.80
C ASP A 234 13.26 -7.16 34.41
N VAL A 235 13.94 -7.56 33.32
CA VAL A 235 13.91 -8.97 32.89
C VAL A 235 14.73 -9.85 33.83
N LEU A 236 15.93 -9.40 34.24
CA LEU A 236 16.76 -10.14 35.20
C LEU A 236 16.05 -10.32 36.53
N ASP A 237 15.40 -9.26 37.06
CA ASP A 237 14.63 -9.33 38.30
C ASP A 237 13.47 -10.35 38.19
N LYS A 238 12.83 -10.46 37.04
CA LYS A 238 11.78 -11.45 36.77
C LYS A 238 12.36 -12.87 36.73
N LEU A 239 13.50 -13.06 36.05
CA LEU A 239 14.17 -14.35 35.98
C LEU A 239 14.65 -14.82 37.35
N ASP A 240 15.25 -13.90 38.12
CA ASP A 240 15.69 -14.20 39.49
C ASP A 240 14.49 -14.57 40.39
N SER A 241 13.41 -13.80 40.35
CA SER A 241 12.21 -14.12 41.13
C SER A 241 11.55 -15.45 40.75
N ARG A 242 11.73 -15.91 39.51
CA ARG A 242 11.16 -17.19 39.01
C ARG A 242 12.03 -18.38 39.37
N PHE A 243 13.36 -18.25 39.26
CA PHE A 243 14.25 -19.40 39.31
C PHE A 243 15.10 -19.48 40.58
N ILE A 244 15.33 -18.38 41.29
CA ILE A 244 16.16 -18.37 42.50
C ILE A 244 15.33 -18.72 43.71
N LYS A 245 15.71 -19.79 44.41
CA LYS A 245 14.99 -20.34 45.58
C LYS A 245 15.64 -19.97 46.94
N GLY A 246 16.88 -19.45 46.90
CA GLY A 246 17.60 -19.14 48.13
C GLY A 246 18.91 -18.39 47.89
N ASN A 247 19.78 -18.33 48.88
CA ASN A 247 21.06 -17.61 48.82
C ASN A 247 22.24 -18.55 49.21
N ASN A 248 22.33 -19.70 48.58
CA ASN A 248 23.41 -20.68 48.79
C ASN A 248 24.35 -20.71 47.57
N ALA A 249 25.41 -21.56 47.66
CA ALA A 249 26.41 -21.66 46.57
C ALA A 249 25.78 -22.23 45.27
N CYS A 250 24.86 -23.19 45.33
CA CYS A 250 24.15 -23.68 44.15
C CYS A 250 23.25 -22.61 43.55
N ALA A 251 22.54 -21.79 44.34
CA ALA A 251 21.75 -20.69 43.85
C ALA A 251 22.59 -19.64 43.09
N ARG A 252 23.84 -19.40 43.53
CA ARG A 252 24.79 -18.54 42.81
C ARG A 252 25.13 -19.08 41.43
N GLN A 253 25.28 -20.41 41.26
CA GLN A 253 25.51 -21.03 39.95
C GLN A 253 24.31 -20.81 39.02
N VAL A 254 23.08 -20.91 39.56
CA VAL A 254 21.85 -20.63 38.79
C VAL A 254 21.79 -19.13 38.41
N THR A 255 22.16 -18.20 39.32
CA THR A 255 22.22 -16.75 38.99
C THR A 255 23.23 -16.49 37.86
N LEU A 256 24.41 -17.11 37.89
CA LEU A 256 25.39 -16.99 36.80
C LEU A 256 24.83 -17.52 35.47
N ALA A 257 24.11 -18.66 35.51
CA ALA A 257 23.43 -19.21 34.32
C ALA A 257 22.35 -18.28 33.78
N ILE A 258 21.56 -17.61 34.65
CA ILE A 258 20.56 -16.60 34.27
C ILE A 258 21.23 -15.42 33.56
N GLN A 259 22.29 -14.86 34.14
CA GLN A 259 23.01 -13.71 33.57
C GLN A 259 23.63 -14.01 32.20
N ASP A 260 24.30 -15.16 32.06
CA ASP A 260 24.83 -15.61 30.75
C ASP A 260 23.72 -15.90 29.75
N GLY A 261 22.70 -16.66 30.16
CA GLY A 261 21.57 -17.02 29.32
C GLY A 261 20.81 -15.80 28.82
N TYR A 262 20.55 -14.84 29.70
CA TYR A 262 19.93 -13.57 29.31
C TYR A 262 20.76 -12.84 28.26
N LYS A 263 22.02 -12.58 28.55
CA LYS A 263 22.92 -11.81 27.67
C LYS A 263 23.19 -12.50 26.33
N ARG A 264 23.36 -13.80 26.32
CA ARG A 264 23.79 -14.58 25.16
C ARG A 264 22.62 -15.12 24.32
N LEU A 265 21.49 -15.48 24.96
CA LEU A 265 20.39 -16.17 24.31
C LEU A 265 19.11 -15.32 24.22
N LEU A 266 18.62 -14.81 25.34
CA LEU A 266 17.31 -14.17 25.40
C LEU A 266 17.34 -12.75 24.85
N MET A 267 18.25 -11.91 25.30
CA MET A 267 18.36 -10.50 24.89
C MET A 267 18.52 -10.35 23.35
N PRO A 268 19.47 -11.05 22.67
CA PRO A 268 19.60 -10.95 21.22
C PRO A 268 18.37 -11.46 20.47
N ALA A 269 17.68 -12.49 21.01
CA ALA A 269 16.45 -12.99 20.42
C ALA A 269 15.34 -11.95 20.52
N MET A 270 15.16 -11.31 21.67
CA MET A 270 14.16 -10.26 21.88
C MET A 270 14.46 -9.02 21.04
N GLU A 271 15.71 -8.59 20.94
CA GLU A 271 16.11 -7.47 20.07
C GLU A 271 15.75 -7.75 18.61
N ASN A 272 16.02 -8.94 18.10
CA ASN A 272 15.65 -9.32 16.73
C ASN A 272 14.14 -9.35 16.53
N GLU A 273 13.39 -9.85 17.52
CA GLU A 273 11.93 -9.83 17.47
C GLU A 273 11.39 -8.39 17.46
N MET A 274 11.90 -7.51 18.30
CA MET A 274 11.49 -6.10 18.37
C MET A 274 11.82 -5.35 17.07
N ARG A 275 13.00 -5.60 16.48
CA ARG A 275 13.35 -5.06 15.16
C ARG A 275 12.37 -5.52 14.08
N ALA A 276 12.07 -6.82 14.02
CA ALA A 276 11.16 -7.39 13.04
C ALA A 276 9.73 -6.85 13.21
N GLU A 277 9.25 -6.73 14.44
CA GLU A 277 7.92 -6.20 14.74
C GLU A 277 7.81 -4.71 14.41
N ALA A 278 8.81 -3.90 14.80
CA ALA A 278 8.84 -2.49 14.45
C ALA A 278 8.87 -2.27 12.95
N LYS A 279 9.68 -3.06 12.22
CA LYS A 279 9.73 -3.03 10.75
C LYS A 279 8.39 -3.42 10.13
N LYS A 280 7.77 -4.51 10.59
CA LYS A 280 6.46 -4.97 10.12
C LYS A 280 5.39 -3.89 10.31
N ARG A 281 5.30 -3.30 11.51
CA ARG A 281 4.35 -2.21 11.81
C ARG A 281 4.59 -1.00 10.90
N ALA A 282 5.86 -0.60 10.74
CA ALA A 282 6.22 0.54 9.90
C ALA A 282 5.89 0.29 8.42
N ASP A 283 6.11 -0.92 7.92
CA ASP A 283 5.76 -1.32 6.56
C ASP A 283 4.25 -1.28 6.33
N GLU A 284 3.47 -1.86 7.20
CA GLU A 284 2.01 -1.93 7.09
C GLU A 284 1.38 -0.52 7.06
N GLU A 285 1.85 0.38 7.93
CA GLU A 285 1.39 1.76 7.95
C GLU A 285 1.81 2.53 6.70
N ALA A 286 3.07 2.40 6.26
CA ALA A 286 3.55 3.06 5.05
C ALA A 286 2.85 2.55 3.79
N ILE A 287 2.64 1.24 3.66
CA ILE A 287 1.93 0.63 2.52
C ILE A 287 0.49 1.13 2.46
N ARG A 288 -0.20 1.27 3.60
CA ARG A 288 -1.55 1.85 3.65
C ARG A 288 -1.57 3.28 3.10
N VAL A 289 -0.60 4.11 3.49
CA VAL A 289 -0.49 5.48 2.98
C VAL A 289 -0.19 5.49 1.48
N PHE A 290 0.69 4.62 1.01
CA PHE A 290 1.01 4.52 -0.43
C PHE A 290 -0.19 4.06 -1.25
N ALA A 291 -0.96 3.11 -0.75
CA ALA A 291 -2.20 2.66 -1.38
C ALA A 291 -3.23 3.80 -1.48
N GLU A 292 -3.36 4.63 -0.44
CA GLU A 292 -4.26 5.78 -0.48
C GLU A 292 -3.75 6.85 -1.46
N ASN A 293 -2.46 7.14 -1.49
CA ASN A 293 -1.89 8.09 -2.43
C ASN A 293 -2.11 7.66 -3.89
N ILE A 294 -1.89 6.38 -4.21
CA ILE A 294 -2.14 5.88 -5.57
C ILE A 294 -3.63 5.90 -5.92
N ARG A 295 -4.53 5.60 -4.97
CA ARG A 295 -5.98 5.72 -5.15
C ARG A 295 -6.37 7.12 -5.59
N GLN A 296 -5.83 8.13 -4.90
CA GLN A 296 -6.12 9.53 -5.20
C GLN A 296 -5.58 9.95 -6.57
N LEU A 297 -4.39 9.47 -6.97
CA LEU A 297 -3.84 9.71 -8.30
C LEU A 297 -4.67 9.06 -9.41
N LEU A 298 -5.09 7.80 -9.21
CA LEU A 298 -5.90 7.06 -10.18
C LEU A 298 -7.30 7.66 -10.33
N LEU A 299 -7.89 8.14 -9.23
CA LEU A 299 -9.21 8.75 -9.21
C LEU A 299 -9.18 10.27 -9.40
N ALA A 300 -8.05 10.86 -9.78
CA ALA A 300 -7.99 12.27 -10.11
C ALA A 300 -8.95 12.63 -11.25
N ALA A 301 -9.46 13.86 -11.20
CA ALA A 301 -10.45 14.37 -12.16
C ALA A 301 -9.93 14.33 -13.60
N PRO A 302 -10.60 13.64 -14.53
CA PRO A 302 -10.20 13.59 -15.93
C PRO A 302 -10.62 14.88 -16.66
N LEU A 303 -9.74 15.39 -17.54
CA LEU A 303 -10.10 16.47 -18.46
C LEU A 303 -11.20 16.04 -19.44
N GLY A 304 -11.26 14.73 -19.74
CA GLY A 304 -12.17 14.14 -20.68
C GLY A 304 -11.74 14.24 -22.14
N GLN A 305 -12.67 14.07 -23.05
CA GLN A 305 -12.44 14.02 -24.50
C GLN A 305 -12.20 15.42 -25.08
N LYS A 306 -10.95 15.88 -25.00
CA LYS A 306 -10.49 17.16 -25.56
C LYS A 306 -9.24 16.96 -26.39
N ARG A 307 -9.00 17.87 -27.34
CA ARG A 307 -7.76 17.89 -28.13
C ARG A 307 -6.64 18.48 -27.31
N VAL A 308 -5.59 17.69 -27.08
CA VAL A 308 -4.51 18.01 -26.18
C VAL A 308 -3.20 18.13 -26.93
N LEU A 309 -2.47 19.20 -26.70
CA LEU A 309 -1.06 19.33 -27.03
C LEU A 309 -0.25 18.94 -25.79
N ALA A 310 0.65 17.97 -25.90
CA ALA A 310 1.43 17.54 -24.73
C ALA A 310 2.93 17.75 -24.97
N LEU A 311 3.61 18.19 -23.90
CA LEU A 311 5.05 18.42 -23.87
C LEU A 311 5.71 17.53 -22.81
N ASP A 312 6.76 16.84 -23.24
CA ASP A 312 7.76 16.22 -22.36
C ASP A 312 8.98 17.16 -22.34
N PRO A 313 9.17 17.94 -21.26
CA PRO A 313 10.18 18.99 -21.21
C PRO A 313 11.60 18.47 -21.15
N GLY A 314 12.56 19.23 -21.73
CA GLY A 314 13.98 18.92 -21.64
C GLY A 314 14.86 20.08 -22.08
N PHE A 315 15.91 20.38 -21.33
CA PHE A 315 16.83 21.49 -21.65
C PHE A 315 17.71 21.17 -22.87
N ARG A 316 18.42 20.05 -22.86
CA ARG A 316 19.40 19.70 -23.91
C ARG A 316 18.79 18.96 -25.10
N THR A 317 17.86 18.05 -24.82
CA THR A 317 17.22 17.20 -25.83
C THR A 317 16.05 17.88 -26.52
N GLY A 318 15.70 19.09 -26.11
CA GLY A 318 14.48 19.81 -26.50
C GLY A 318 13.23 19.23 -25.85
N CYS A 319 12.12 19.97 -25.95
CA CYS A 319 10.81 19.51 -25.51
C CYS A 319 10.17 18.67 -26.60
N LYS A 320 9.73 17.45 -26.28
CA LYS A 320 8.98 16.61 -27.21
C LYS A 320 7.53 17.07 -27.22
N LEU A 321 7.06 17.45 -28.38
CA LEU A 321 5.74 18.00 -28.62
C LEU A 321 4.90 16.97 -29.37
N VAL A 322 3.73 16.64 -28.85
CA VAL A 322 2.75 15.76 -29.49
C VAL A 322 1.36 16.40 -29.49
N CYS A 323 0.59 16.15 -30.54
CA CYS A 323 -0.82 16.53 -30.61
C CYS A 323 -1.70 15.31 -30.59
N LEU A 324 -2.70 15.29 -29.70
CA LEU A 324 -3.66 14.20 -29.51
C LEU A 324 -5.08 14.68 -29.87
N ASP A 325 -5.85 13.79 -30.50
CA ASP A 325 -7.28 13.99 -30.72
C ASP A 325 -8.10 13.73 -29.42
N GLU A 326 -9.42 13.83 -29.52
CA GLU A 326 -10.35 13.65 -28.39
C GLU A 326 -10.34 12.19 -27.85
N GLN A 327 -9.82 11.22 -28.61
CA GLN A 327 -9.66 9.82 -28.23
C GLN A 327 -8.25 9.51 -27.71
N GLY A 328 -7.35 10.51 -27.70
CA GLY A 328 -5.95 10.32 -27.31
C GLY A 328 -5.09 9.68 -28.39
N THR A 329 -5.55 9.71 -29.67
CA THR A 329 -4.78 9.24 -30.82
C THR A 329 -3.74 10.27 -31.21
N LEU A 330 -2.51 9.85 -31.48
CA LEU A 330 -1.43 10.71 -31.91
C LEU A 330 -1.69 11.23 -33.33
N LEU A 331 -1.87 12.56 -33.47
CA LEU A 331 -2.06 13.23 -34.76
C LEU A 331 -0.77 13.71 -35.38
N ASP A 332 0.12 14.30 -34.54
CA ASP A 332 1.37 14.94 -35.00
C ASP A 332 2.42 14.90 -33.90
N ASN A 333 3.71 14.89 -34.23
CA ASN A 333 4.79 14.95 -33.25
C ASN A 333 6.03 15.66 -33.80
N THR A 334 6.72 16.43 -32.95
CA THR A 334 8.00 17.10 -33.26
C THR A 334 8.79 17.35 -31.98
N ALA A 335 10.00 17.89 -32.13
CA ALA A 335 10.78 18.46 -31.02
C ALA A 335 10.89 19.97 -31.18
N VAL A 336 10.75 20.71 -30.10
CA VAL A 336 10.94 22.17 -30.03
C VAL A 336 11.97 22.53 -28.97
N TYR A 337 12.66 23.65 -29.14
CA TYR A 337 13.82 24.04 -28.33
C TYR A 337 13.65 25.42 -27.69
N PRO A 338 12.68 25.59 -26.77
CA PRO A 338 12.38 26.89 -26.17
C PRO A 338 13.49 27.45 -25.27
N HIS A 339 14.44 26.59 -24.82
CA HIS A 339 15.45 26.92 -23.80
C HIS A 339 16.88 27.04 -24.35
N THR A 340 17.10 26.89 -25.65
CA THR A 340 18.45 26.79 -26.24
C THR A 340 18.92 28.09 -26.94
N GLY A 341 18.11 29.14 -26.93
CA GLY A 341 18.46 30.47 -27.46
C GLY A 341 17.28 31.20 -28.08
N PRO A 342 17.38 32.51 -28.28
CA PRO A 342 16.25 33.35 -28.72
C PRO A 342 15.66 32.92 -30.07
N GLY A 343 16.50 32.54 -31.04
CA GLY A 343 16.03 32.09 -32.37
C GLY A 343 15.23 30.80 -32.32
N GLN A 344 15.70 29.83 -31.56
CA GLN A 344 14.99 28.55 -31.38
C GLN A 344 13.74 28.71 -30.53
N ALA A 345 13.78 29.61 -29.55
CA ALA A 345 12.59 29.93 -28.75
C ALA A 345 11.49 30.54 -29.64
N GLN A 346 11.86 31.43 -30.58
CA GLN A 346 10.89 32.01 -31.52
C GLN A 346 10.33 30.97 -32.49
N GLU A 347 11.16 30.03 -32.97
CA GLU A 347 10.71 28.92 -33.82
C GLU A 347 9.75 28.01 -33.05
N ALA A 348 10.07 27.68 -31.79
CA ALA A 348 9.20 26.91 -30.90
C ALA A 348 7.84 27.60 -30.69
N ALA A 349 7.85 28.94 -30.46
CA ALA A 349 6.64 29.75 -30.30
C ALA A 349 5.76 29.69 -31.56
N ASN A 350 6.36 29.83 -32.73
CA ASN A 350 5.66 29.78 -34.01
C ASN A 350 5.06 28.38 -34.25
N THR A 351 5.82 27.34 -33.99
CA THR A 351 5.37 25.92 -34.15
C THR A 351 4.18 25.63 -33.25
N ILE A 352 4.28 25.95 -31.96
CA ILE A 352 3.23 25.70 -30.98
C ILE A 352 1.97 26.50 -31.35
N SER A 353 2.09 27.78 -31.65
CA SER A 353 0.96 28.63 -32.04
C SER A 353 0.28 28.13 -33.32
N ALA A 354 1.06 27.68 -34.30
CA ALA A 354 0.52 27.10 -35.52
C ALA A 354 -0.22 25.78 -35.28
N TRP A 355 0.31 24.90 -34.42
CA TRP A 355 -0.31 23.64 -34.10
C TRP A 355 -1.60 23.82 -33.28
N VAL A 356 -1.63 24.74 -32.32
CA VAL A 356 -2.83 25.09 -31.56
C VAL A 356 -3.99 25.45 -32.50
N LYS A 357 -3.71 26.28 -33.52
CA LYS A 357 -4.70 26.68 -34.53
C LYS A 357 -5.07 25.53 -35.48
N LYS A 358 -4.05 24.86 -36.04
CA LYS A 358 -4.22 23.73 -37.00
C LYS A 358 -5.08 22.62 -36.44
N HIS A 359 -4.77 22.18 -35.22
CA HIS A 359 -5.40 21.04 -34.59
C HIS A 359 -6.56 21.41 -33.65
N LYS A 360 -6.90 22.70 -33.51
CA LYS A 360 -7.93 23.23 -32.63
C LYS A 360 -7.74 22.74 -31.18
N VAL A 361 -6.52 22.89 -30.67
CA VAL A 361 -6.12 22.44 -29.33
C VAL A 361 -6.93 23.18 -28.27
N GLN A 362 -7.41 22.44 -27.26
CA GLN A 362 -8.23 22.97 -26.16
C GLN A 362 -7.46 22.99 -24.84
N ALA A 363 -6.42 22.14 -24.71
CA ALA A 363 -5.58 22.12 -23.53
C ALA A 363 -4.12 21.76 -23.88
N ILE A 364 -3.19 22.27 -23.08
CA ILE A 364 -1.76 21.93 -23.16
C ILE A 364 -1.36 21.23 -21.87
N ALA A 365 -0.84 20.00 -21.99
CA ALA A 365 -0.29 19.21 -20.91
C ALA A 365 1.23 19.35 -20.88
N ILE A 366 1.81 19.70 -19.75
CA ILE A 366 3.27 19.86 -19.60
C ILE A 366 3.73 18.93 -18.47
N GLY A 367 4.69 18.04 -18.74
CA GLY A 367 5.31 17.21 -17.72
C GLY A 367 5.97 18.07 -16.63
N ASN A 368 5.82 17.65 -15.37
CA ASN A 368 6.34 18.42 -14.23
C ASN A 368 7.78 18.06 -13.82
N GLY A 369 8.51 17.33 -14.65
CA GLY A 369 9.91 16.99 -14.42
C GLY A 369 10.90 18.12 -14.78
N THR A 370 12.10 17.72 -15.21
CA THR A 370 13.17 18.66 -15.57
C THR A 370 12.73 19.63 -16.67
N ALA A 371 12.97 20.92 -16.50
CA ALA A 371 12.54 22.01 -17.38
C ALA A 371 11.00 22.23 -17.48
N GLY A 372 10.20 21.56 -16.68
CA GLY A 372 8.74 21.67 -16.71
C GLY A 372 8.25 23.09 -16.42
N ARG A 373 8.77 23.74 -15.39
CA ARG A 373 8.38 25.11 -15.00
C ARG A 373 8.79 26.16 -16.03
N GLU A 374 10.00 26.05 -16.54
CA GLU A 374 10.50 26.95 -17.58
C GLU A 374 9.68 26.78 -18.86
N THR A 375 9.28 25.57 -19.19
CA THR A 375 8.40 25.27 -20.34
C THR A 375 7.00 25.83 -20.08
N GLU A 376 6.43 25.68 -18.89
CA GLU A 376 5.14 26.29 -18.52
C GLU A 376 5.18 27.79 -18.67
N ALA A 377 6.19 28.50 -18.10
CA ALA A 377 6.35 29.91 -18.22
C ALA A 377 6.48 30.36 -19.68
N PHE A 378 7.26 29.64 -20.50
CA PHE A 378 7.38 29.88 -21.92
C PHE A 378 6.02 29.78 -22.64
N ILE A 379 5.25 28.76 -22.41
CA ILE A 379 3.93 28.53 -23.04
C ILE A 379 2.93 29.59 -22.59
N ARG A 380 2.89 30.00 -21.32
CA ARG A 380 2.01 31.05 -20.82
C ARG A 380 2.29 32.40 -21.49
N ASN A 381 3.56 32.72 -21.73
CA ASN A 381 3.97 33.96 -22.43
C ASN A 381 3.50 34.03 -23.90
N LEU A 382 3.09 32.90 -24.49
CA LEU A 382 2.53 32.88 -25.85
C LEU A 382 1.08 33.42 -25.89
N ASN A 383 0.44 33.62 -24.75
CA ASN A 383 -0.93 34.16 -24.63
C ASN A 383 -1.95 33.48 -25.57
N LEU A 384 -2.01 32.11 -25.52
CA LEU A 384 -2.87 31.30 -26.39
C LEU A 384 -4.33 31.37 -25.91
N GLU A 385 -5.17 32.13 -26.61
CA GLU A 385 -6.57 32.36 -26.23
C GLU A 385 -7.37 31.00 -26.25
N GLY A 386 -8.16 30.78 -25.21
CA GLY A 386 -9.08 29.65 -25.10
C GLY A 386 -8.39 28.30 -24.84
N VAL A 387 -7.08 28.28 -24.55
CA VAL A 387 -6.30 27.07 -24.28
C VAL A 387 -5.94 26.98 -22.80
N THR A 388 -6.33 25.93 -22.13
CA THR A 388 -6.00 25.68 -20.73
C THR A 388 -4.61 25.04 -20.63
N ILE A 389 -3.69 25.61 -19.83
CA ILE A 389 -2.32 25.10 -19.64
C ILE A 389 -2.25 24.39 -18.29
N ILE A 390 -1.81 23.14 -18.27
CA ILE A 390 -1.86 22.27 -17.09
C ILE A 390 -0.54 21.52 -16.94
N MET A 391 0.05 21.60 -15.73
CA MET A 391 1.16 20.73 -15.34
C MET A 391 0.65 19.34 -15.01
N VAL A 392 1.30 18.32 -15.54
CA VAL A 392 0.91 16.92 -15.38
C VAL A 392 2.03 16.14 -14.67
N ASN A 393 1.67 15.35 -13.67
CA ASN A 393 2.63 14.47 -13.02
C ASN A 393 3.13 13.41 -14.01
N GLU A 394 4.42 13.41 -14.28
CA GLU A 394 5.06 12.49 -15.24
C GLU A 394 5.67 11.22 -14.60
N SER A 395 5.49 11.01 -13.28
CA SER A 395 6.01 9.83 -12.57
C SER A 395 5.67 8.55 -13.31
N GLY A 396 6.68 7.72 -13.62
CA GLY A 396 6.52 6.47 -14.36
C GLY A 396 6.29 6.64 -15.88
N ALA A 397 6.25 7.86 -16.46
CA ALA A 397 6.09 8.05 -17.90
C ALA A 397 7.26 7.46 -18.69
N SER A 398 8.48 7.56 -18.17
CA SER A 398 9.68 6.94 -18.74
C SER A 398 9.61 5.40 -18.71
N ILE A 399 9.00 4.82 -17.69
CA ILE A 399 8.80 3.37 -17.57
C ILE A 399 7.75 2.90 -18.60
N TYR A 400 6.63 3.63 -18.71
CA TYR A 400 5.66 3.37 -19.76
C TYR A 400 6.31 3.42 -21.15
N SER A 401 7.05 4.47 -21.46
CA SER A 401 7.63 4.68 -22.79
C SER A 401 8.58 3.55 -23.24
N ALA A 402 9.21 2.86 -22.28
CA ALA A 402 10.07 1.69 -22.50
C ALA A 402 9.31 0.35 -22.43
N SER A 403 8.04 0.34 -22.03
CA SER A 403 7.24 -0.87 -21.83
C SER A 403 6.86 -1.56 -23.15
N GLU A 404 6.47 -2.84 -23.06
CA GLU A 404 5.89 -3.59 -24.17
C GLU A 404 4.59 -2.92 -24.67
N ALA A 405 3.71 -2.50 -23.74
CA ALA A 405 2.47 -1.81 -24.08
C ALA A 405 2.70 -0.56 -24.95
N ALA A 406 3.72 0.25 -24.63
CA ALA A 406 4.04 1.43 -25.42
C ALA A 406 4.65 1.09 -26.78
N ARG A 407 5.43 -0.01 -26.84
CA ARG A 407 5.97 -0.49 -28.14
C ARG A 407 4.87 -1.02 -29.05
N ASP A 408 3.90 -1.72 -28.51
CA ASP A 408 2.76 -2.26 -29.26
C ASP A 408 1.84 -1.14 -29.77
N GLU A 409 1.61 -0.10 -28.93
CA GLU A 409 0.79 1.06 -29.30
C GLU A 409 1.49 1.96 -30.34
N PHE A 410 2.81 2.10 -30.27
CA PHE A 410 3.61 3.00 -31.08
C PHE A 410 4.93 2.34 -31.56
N PRO A 411 4.86 1.30 -32.42
CA PRO A 411 6.05 0.56 -32.84
C PRO A 411 7.09 1.45 -33.58
N ASP A 412 6.60 2.44 -34.33
CA ASP A 412 7.44 3.32 -35.18
C ASP A 412 7.85 4.62 -34.50
N LYS A 413 7.53 4.83 -33.22
CA LYS A 413 7.82 6.07 -32.50
C LYS A 413 8.96 5.91 -31.51
N ASP A 414 9.74 6.98 -31.39
CA ASP A 414 10.79 7.10 -30.40
C ASP A 414 10.24 7.05 -28.96
N ILE A 415 11.07 6.58 -28.04
CA ILE A 415 10.73 6.42 -26.62
C ILE A 415 10.26 7.75 -25.99
N THR A 416 10.85 8.88 -26.44
CA THR A 416 10.50 10.21 -25.91
C THR A 416 9.14 10.70 -26.42
N VAL A 417 8.75 10.34 -27.64
CA VAL A 417 7.41 10.60 -28.19
C VAL A 417 6.36 9.82 -27.41
N ARG A 418 6.63 8.55 -27.10
CA ARG A 418 5.74 7.71 -26.27
C ARG A 418 5.53 8.33 -24.87
N GLY A 419 6.59 8.90 -24.27
CA GLY A 419 6.53 9.63 -23.01
C GLY A 419 5.60 10.83 -23.08
N ALA A 420 5.76 11.68 -24.09
CA ALA A 420 4.92 12.85 -24.31
C ALA A 420 3.45 12.48 -24.55
N VAL A 421 3.17 11.40 -25.29
CA VAL A 421 1.80 10.88 -25.48
C VAL A 421 1.20 10.49 -24.14
N SER A 422 1.96 9.78 -23.30
CA SER A 422 1.49 9.38 -21.95
C SER A 422 1.14 10.59 -21.09
N ILE A 423 1.96 11.64 -21.11
CA ILE A 423 1.69 12.90 -20.39
C ILE A 423 0.35 13.50 -20.83
N GLY A 424 0.10 13.59 -22.13
CA GLY A 424 -1.17 14.10 -22.65
C GLY A 424 -2.38 13.24 -22.27
N ARG A 425 -2.26 11.91 -22.39
CA ARG A 425 -3.33 10.97 -22.05
C ARG A 425 -3.64 10.94 -20.54
N ARG A 426 -2.64 11.15 -19.68
CA ARG A 426 -2.87 11.29 -18.23
C ARG A 426 -3.74 12.48 -17.88
N LEU A 427 -3.64 13.57 -18.62
CA LEU A 427 -4.53 14.70 -18.46
C LEU A 427 -5.96 14.35 -18.90
N MET A 428 -6.10 13.61 -20.00
CA MET A 428 -7.40 13.22 -20.53
C MET A 428 -8.12 12.23 -19.61
N ASP A 429 -7.43 11.17 -19.16
CA ASP A 429 -7.93 10.19 -18.18
C ASP A 429 -6.76 9.55 -17.41
N PRO A 430 -6.49 10.00 -16.16
CA PRO A 430 -5.42 9.48 -15.33
C PRO A 430 -5.50 7.96 -15.10
N LEU A 431 -6.70 7.44 -14.80
CA LEU A 431 -6.90 6.01 -14.53
C LEU A 431 -6.57 5.17 -15.76
N ALA A 432 -7.13 5.52 -16.92
CA ALA A 432 -6.94 4.75 -18.16
C ALA A 432 -5.47 4.66 -18.59
N GLU A 433 -4.67 5.70 -18.28
CA GLU A 433 -3.26 5.73 -18.65
C GLU A 433 -2.34 5.11 -17.58
N LEU A 434 -2.56 5.43 -16.30
CA LEU A 434 -1.69 4.96 -15.21
C LEU A 434 -1.75 3.44 -14.99
N VAL A 435 -2.87 2.79 -15.30
CA VAL A 435 -2.99 1.31 -15.22
C VAL A 435 -2.11 0.56 -16.23
N LYS A 436 -1.49 1.26 -17.21
CA LYS A 436 -0.58 0.66 -18.19
C LYS A 436 0.80 0.35 -17.65
N ILE A 437 1.13 0.87 -16.47
CA ILE A 437 2.42 0.66 -15.80
C ILE A 437 2.23 -0.07 -14.48
N ASP A 438 3.29 -0.74 -14.03
CA ASP A 438 3.30 -1.35 -12.68
C ASP A 438 3.03 -0.26 -11.63
N PRO A 439 2.04 -0.44 -10.75
CA PRO A 439 1.73 0.55 -9.70
C PRO A 439 2.93 0.96 -8.84
N LYS A 440 3.88 0.05 -8.61
CA LYS A 440 5.15 0.37 -7.91
C LYS A 440 6.03 1.36 -8.65
N SER A 441 5.84 1.54 -9.93
CA SER A 441 6.57 2.51 -10.74
C SER A 441 6.01 3.93 -10.64
N ILE A 442 4.85 4.08 -10.01
CA ILE A 442 4.26 5.39 -9.67
C ILE A 442 4.85 5.80 -8.32
N GLY A 443 5.52 6.95 -8.27
CA GLY A 443 6.11 7.48 -7.04
C GLY A 443 5.03 7.96 -6.07
N VAL A 444 4.73 7.18 -5.06
CA VAL A 444 3.67 7.47 -4.07
C VAL A 444 4.18 7.63 -2.64
N GLY A 445 5.49 7.52 -2.42
CA GLY A 445 6.07 7.71 -1.10
C GLY A 445 7.59 7.60 -1.02
N GLN A 446 8.18 8.35 -0.09
CA GLN A 446 9.62 8.47 0.07
C GLN A 446 10.31 7.14 0.42
N TYR A 447 9.63 6.24 1.15
CA TYR A 447 10.17 4.95 1.62
C TYR A 447 9.60 3.76 0.88
N GLN A 448 9.06 3.96 -0.31
CA GLN A 448 8.40 2.91 -1.11
C GLN A 448 9.30 1.70 -1.38
N HIS A 449 10.61 1.92 -1.54
CA HIS A 449 11.58 0.85 -1.80
C HIS A 449 12.12 0.17 -0.53
N ASP A 450 11.79 0.68 0.66
CA ASP A 450 12.27 0.14 1.95
C ASP A 450 11.28 -0.79 2.63
N VAL A 451 10.04 -0.80 2.21
CA VAL A 451 8.98 -1.67 2.75
C VAL A 451 8.99 -3.06 2.12
N ASP A 452 8.22 -3.99 2.70
CA ASP A 452 8.01 -5.32 2.11
C ASP A 452 7.42 -5.21 0.70
N GLN A 453 8.21 -5.56 -0.32
CA GLN A 453 7.86 -5.39 -1.72
C GLN A 453 6.73 -6.31 -2.19
N LYS A 454 6.52 -7.47 -1.55
CA LYS A 454 5.41 -8.39 -1.87
C LYS A 454 4.09 -7.85 -1.34
N LYS A 455 4.09 -7.40 -0.07
CA LYS A 455 2.91 -6.76 0.54
C LYS A 455 2.55 -5.46 -0.17
N LEU A 456 3.55 -4.65 -0.52
CA LEU A 456 3.34 -3.44 -1.31
C LEU A 456 2.65 -3.74 -2.63
N GLN A 457 3.17 -4.69 -3.42
CA GLN A 457 2.58 -5.08 -4.70
C GLN A 457 1.11 -5.49 -4.53
N ALA A 458 0.84 -6.41 -3.60
CA ALA A 458 -0.51 -6.90 -3.36
C ALA A 458 -1.48 -5.75 -2.98
N SER A 459 -1.06 -4.84 -2.10
CA SER A 459 -1.88 -3.71 -1.67
C SER A 459 -2.13 -2.71 -2.80
N LEU A 460 -1.13 -2.43 -3.64
CA LEU A 460 -1.28 -1.54 -4.78
C LEU A 460 -2.16 -2.15 -5.87
N ASP A 461 -2.02 -3.46 -6.15
CA ASP A 461 -2.86 -4.18 -7.10
C ASP A 461 -4.34 -4.19 -6.66
N ASP A 462 -4.60 -4.48 -5.38
CA ASP A 462 -5.96 -4.39 -4.80
C ASP A 462 -6.54 -2.97 -4.97
N THR A 463 -5.71 -1.95 -4.78
CA THR A 463 -6.13 -0.55 -4.94
C THR A 463 -6.47 -0.22 -6.39
N VAL A 464 -5.66 -0.66 -7.37
CA VAL A 464 -5.95 -0.47 -8.79
C VAL A 464 -7.25 -1.19 -9.19
N ILE A 465 -7.41 -2.45 -8.75
CA ILE A 465 -8.63 -3.23 -8.97
C ILE A 465 -9.85 -2.49 -8.41
N SER A 466 -9.78 -2.01 -7.18
CA SER A 466 -10.85 -1.22 -6.55
C SER A 466 -11.18 0.04 -7.37
N CYS A 467 -10.19 0.82 -7.77
CA CYS A 467 -10.38 2.04 -8.56
C CYS A 467 -11.04 1.76 -9.92
N VAL A 468 -10.52 0.79 -10.68
CA VAL A 468 -11.05 0.43 -12.00
C VAL A 468 -12.50 -0.02 -11.91
N ASN A 469 -12.83 -0.87 -10.94
CA ASN A 469 -14.19 -1.38 -10.78
C ASN A 469 -15.14 -0.33 -10.20
N SER A 470 -14.67 0.64 -9.40
CA SER A 470 -15.49 1.75 -8.90
C SER A 470 -15.91 2.73 -10.01
N VAL A 471 -14.99 3.04 -10.93
CA VAL A 471 -15.25 3.91 -12.09
C VAL A 471 -16.07 3.17 -13.15
N GLY A 472 -15.81 1.88 -13.35
CA GLY A 472 -16.35 1.09 -14.45
C GLY A 472 -15.61 1.36 -15.77
N VAL A 473 -15.68 0.43 -16.70
CA VAL A 473 -14.86 0.41 -17.91
C VAL A 473 -15.72 0.37 -19.16
N GLU A 474 -15.48 1.29 -20.11
CA GLU A 474 -16.14 1.28 -21.41
C GLU A 474 -15.57 0.15 -22.28
N LEU A 475 -16.37 -0.87 -22.54
CA LEU A 475 -15.96 -2.13 -23.18
C LEU A 475 -15.38 -1.93 -24.59
N ASN A 476 -15.90 -0.96 -25.33
CA ASN A 476 -15.55 -0.76 -26.74
C ASN A 476 -14.27 0.06 -26.94
N THR A 477 -13.81 0.83 -25.94
CA THR A 477 -12.64 1.70 -26.04
C THR A 477 -11.50 1.28 -25.10
N ALA A 478 -11.78 0.44 -24.13
CA ALA A 478 -10.83 0.04 -23.09
C ALA A 478 -9.58 -0.65 -23.67
N SER A 479 -8.42 -0.34 -23.09
CA SER A 479 -7.17 -1.05 -23.35
C SER A 479 -7.17 -2.44 -22.71
N LYS A 480 -6.27 -3.32 -23.15
CA LYS A 480 -6.02 -4.61 -22.51
C LYS A 480 -5.68 -4.45 -21.03
N GLN A 481 -4.86 -3.44 -20.71
CA GLN A 481 -4.37 -3.21 -19.37
C GLN A 481 -5.52 -2.90 -18.41
N ILE A 482 -6.40 -1.94 -18.73
CA ILE A 482 -7.51 -1.62 -17.84
C ILE A 482 -8.52 -2.77 -17.74
N LEU A 483 -8.78 -3.49 -18.82
CA LEU A 483 -9.64 -4.68 -18.83
C LEU A 483 -9.11 -5.78 -17.90
N SER A 484 -7.78 -5.92 -17.79
CA SER A 484 -7.16 -6.93 -16.92
C SER A 484 -7.42 -6.73 -15.43
N TYR A 485 -7.78 -5.51 -15.01
CA TYR A 485 -8.15 -5.16 -13.64
C TYR A 485 -9.65 -5.22 -13.37
N VAL A 486 -10.47 -5.49 -14.38
CA VAL A 486 -11.91 -5.70 -14.18
C VAL A 486 -12.13 -7.02 -13.43
N SER A 487 -13.02 -7.02 -12.44
CA SER A 487 -13.40 -8.21 -11.67
C SER A 487 -13.72 -9.40 -12.57
N GLY A 488 -13.15 -10.56 -12.26
CA GLY A 488 -13.36 -11.80 -13.03
C GLY A 488 -12.61 -11.88 -14.36
N LEU A 489 -11.95 -10.81 -14.80
CA LEU A 489 -11.07 -10.81 -15.96
C LEU A 489 -9.61 -10.90 -15.51
N GLY A 490 -8.76 -11.34 -16.37
CA GLY A 490 -7.32 -11.33 -16.20
C GLY A 490 -6.70 -11.02 -17.56
N PRO A 491 -5.36 -10.96 -17.67
CA PRO A 491 -4.69 -10.55 -18.89
C PRO A 491 -5.10 -11.35 -20.13
N GLN A 492 -5.37 -12.66 -19.98
CA GLN A 492 -5.77 -13.51 -21.10
C GLN A 492 -7.20 -13.21 -21.56
N LEU A 493 -8.16 -13.05 -20.65
CA LEU A 493 -9.53 -12.72 -21.02
C LEU A 493 -9.65 -11.29 -21.56
N ALA A 494 -8.85 -10.35 -21.03
CA ALA A 494 -8.73 -9.01 -21.57
C ALA A 494 -8.26 -9.02 -23.03
N GLN A 495 -7.23 -9.83 -23.35
CA GLN A 495 -6.78 -10.01 -24.72
C GLN A 495 -7.87 -10.62 -25.60
N ASN A 496 -8.56 -11.66 -25.14
CA ASN A 496 -9.63 -12.31 -25.92
C ASN A 496 -10.80 -11.34 -26.22
N ILE A 497 -11.09 -10.42 -25.30
CA ILE A 497 -12.08 -9.35 -25.52
C ILE A 497 -11.63 -8.40 -26.63
N ILE A 498 -10.36 -7.99 -26.61
CA ILE A 498 -9.78 -7.13 -27.66
C ILE A 498 -9.84 -7.84 -29.01
N ASP A 499 -9.41 -9.10 -29.08
CA ASP A 499 -9.41 -9.91 -30.31
C ASP A 499 -10.83 -10.08 -30.87
N TYR A 500 -11.79 -10.36 -29.98
CA TYR A 500 -13.20 -10.45 -30.37
C TYR A 500 -13.71 -9.15 -30.96
N ARG A 501 -13.47 -8.01 -30.30
CA ARG A 501 -13.86 -6.68 -30.74
C ARG A 501 -13.23 -6.31 -32.10
N THR A 502 -11.96 -6.64 -32.27
CA THR A 502 -11.23 -6.38 -33.54
C THR A 502 -11.82 -7.20 -34.70
N LYS A 503 -12.18 -8.46 -34.44
CA LYS A 503 -12.67 -9.38 -35.48
C LYS A 503 -14.16 -9.16 -35.79
N ASN A 504 -15.00 -8.89 -34.80
CA ASN A 504 -16.46 -8.90 -34.92
C ASN A 504 -17.10 -7.50 -34.85
N GLY A 505 -16.30 -6.46 -34.64
CA GLY A 505 -16.77 -5.10 -34.40
C GLY A 505 -17.13 -4.84 -32.92
N PRO A 506 -17.64 -3.64 -32.62
CA PRO A 506 -17.95 -3.24 -31.28
C PRO A 506 -19.07 -4.08 -30.65
N PHE A 507 -19.01 -4.27 -29.35
CA PHE A 507 -20.08 -4.88 -28.57
C PHE A 507 -21.33 -3.97 -28.57
N ILE A 508 -22.49 -4.52 -28.85
CA ILE A 508 -23.78 -3.82 -28.85
C ILE A 508 -24.65 -4.16 -27.64
N LYS A 509 -24.32 -5.23 -26.92
CA LYS A 509 -24.95 -5.67 -25.68
C LYS A 509 -23.99 -6.46 -24.80
N ARG A 510 -24.14 -6.38 -23.47
CA ARG A 510 -23.30 -7.10 -22.50
C ARG A 510 -23.32 -8.62 -22.70
N SER A 511 -24.44 -9.19 -23.08
CA SER A 511 -24.56 -10.62 -23.31
C SER A 511 -23.65 -11.15 -24.44
N ASP A 512 -23.15 -10.29 -25.33
CA ASP A 512 -22.17 -10.68 -26.36
C ASP A 512 -20.81 -11.06 -25.76
N LEU A 513 -20.49 -10.65 -24.53
CA LEU A 513 -19.32 -11.12 -23.80
C LEU A 513 -19.25 -12.65 -23.67
N LYS A 514 -20.41 -13.32 -23.58
CA LYS A 514 -20.49 -14.80 -23.54
C LYS A 514 -19.98 -15.48 -24.83
N LYS A 515 -19.83 -14.73 -25.90
CA LYS A 515 -19.26 -15.21 -27.17
C LYS A 515 -17.75 -15.11 -27.23
N VAL A 516 -17.13 -14.42 -26.26
CA VAL A 516 -15.69 -14.28 -26.16
C VAL A 516 -15.04 -15.61 -25.74
N THR A 517 -14.03 -16.02 -26.46
CA THR A 517 -13.32 -17.29 -26.20
C THR A 517 -12.83 -17.36 -24.75
N ARG A 518 -13.10 -18.47 -24.06
CA ARG A 518 -12.75 -18.76 -22.66
C ARG A 518 -13.42 -17.87 -21.60
N LEU A 519 -14.33 -16.97 -21.96
CA LEU A 519 -15.09 -16.19 -21.01
C LEU A 519 -16.33 -17.00 -20.59
N GLY A 520 -16.18 -17.79 -19.52
CA GLY A 520 -17.24 -18.64 -18.97
C GLY A 520 -18.28 -17.84 -18.15
N GLU A 521 -19.36 -18.51 -17.71
CA GLU A 521 -20.45 -17.90 -16.94
C GLU A 521 -19.95 -17.18 -15.69
N LYS A 522 -19.00 -17.77 -14.94
CA LYS A 522 -18.45 -17.18 -13.73
C LYS A 522 -17.68 -15.87 -13.98
N ALA A 523 -16.86 -15.83 -15.04
CA ALA A 523 -16.16 -14.61 -15.45
C ALA A 523 -17.15 -13.54 -15.91
N TYR A 524 -18.18 -13.94 -16.66
CA TYR A 524 -19.27 -13.06 -17.09
C TYR A 524 -20.00 -12.47 -15.88
N GLU A 525 -20.42 -13.29 -14.93
CA GLU A 525 -21.10 -12.87 -13.71
C GLU A 525 -20.27 -11.79 -12.98
N GLN A 526 -18.99 -12.01 -12.78
CA GLN A 526 -18.15 -11.06 -12.06
C GLN A 526 -17.83 -9.78 -12.82
N ALA A 527 -17.69 -9.85 -14.15
CA ALA A 527 -17.23 -8.73 -14.97
C ALA A 527 -18.35 -7.85 -15.52
N ALA A 528 -19.50 -8.43 -15.85
CA ALA A 528 -20.50 -7.80 -16.70
C ALA A 528 -20.99 -6.44 -16.22
N ALA A 529 -21.20 -6.26 -14.92
CA ALA A 529 -21.72 -5.00 -14.37
C ALA A 529 -20.66 -3.89 -14.27
N PHE A 530 -19.38 -4.24 -14.29
CA PHE A 530 -18.28 -3.28 -14.33
C PHE A 530 -17.90 -2.84 -15.75
N LEU A 531 -18.33 -3.60 -16.76
CA LEU A 531 -18.16 -3.29 -18.17
C LEU A 531 -19.38 -2.55 -18.69
N ARG A 532 -19.19 -1.40 -19.28
CA ARG A 532 -20.24 -0.52 -19.79
C ARG A 532 -20.18 -0.42 -21.30
N ILE A 533 -21.30 -0.28 -21.94
CA ILE A 533 -21.43 -0.08 -23.39
C ILE A 533 -22.26 1.19 -23.59
N ARG A 534 -21.59 2.29 -23.95
CA ARG A 534 -22.27 3.51 -24.38
C ARG A 534 -23.05 3.23 -25.67
N HIS A 535 -24.25 3.71 -25.79
CA HIS A 535 -25.11 3.47 -26.95
C HIS A 535 -25.50 2.01 -27.17
N ALA A 536 -25.55 1.21 -26.09
CA ALA A 536 -26.03 -0.16 -26.16
C ALA A 536 -27.51 -0.26 -26.58
N LYS A 537 -27.88 -1.39 -27.14
CA LYS A 537 -29.27 -1.67 -27.46
C LYS A 537 -30.19 -1.70 -26.22
N ASN A 538 -29.68 -2.26 -25.10
CA ASN A 538 -30.35 -2.17 -23.80
C ASN A 538 -29.70 -1.01 -23.02
N PRO A 539 -30.47 0.02 -22.60
CA PRO A 539 -29.92 1.15 -21.84
C PRO A 539 -29.26 0.76 -20.53
N LEU A 540 -29.66 -0.38 -19.91
CA LEU A 540 -29.01 -0.88 -18.69
C LEU A 540 -27.55 -1.32 -18.90
N ASP A 541 -27.15 -1.66 -20.12
CA ASP A 541 -25.79 -2.03 -20.45
C ASP A 541 -24.81 -0.84 -20.35
N ALA A 542 -25.30 0.39 -20.28
CA ALA A 542 -24.53 1.59 -19.98
C ALA A 542 -24.44 1.91 -18.47
N SER A 543 -25.17 1.18 -17.63
CA SER A 543 -25.28 1.40 -16.19
C SER A 543 -24.43 0.40 -15.38
N ALA A 544 -24.33 0.58 -14.07
CA ALA A 544 -23.74 -0.39 -13.16
C ALA A 544 -24.76 -1.40 -12.59
N VAL A 545 -25.99 -1.45 -13.12
CA VAL A 545 -26.96 -2.49 -12.75
C VAL A 545 -26.44 -3.84 -13.25
N HIS A 546 -26.42 -4.83 -12.34
CA HIS A 546 -25.98 -6.17 -12.69
C HIS A 546 -27.00 -6.87 -13.62
N PRO A 547 -26.58 -7.59 -14.67
CA PRO A 547 -27.49 -8.27 -15.60
C PRO A 547 -28.50 -9.22 -14.93
N GLU A 548 -28.15 -9.84 -13.82
CA GLU A 548 -29.06 -10.69 -13.01
C GLU A 548 -30.26 -9.94 -12.44
N ARG A 549 -30.24 -8.62 -12.48
CA ARG A 549 -31.29 -7.76 -11.90
C ARG A 549 -32.06 -6.95 -12.96
N TYR A 550 -31.84 -7.23 -14.24
CA TYR A 550 -32.54 -6.53 -15.33
C TYR A 550 -34.07 -6.78 -15.30
N ASP A 551 -34.48 -8.00 -14.99
CA ASP A 551 -35.88 -8.40 -14.83
C ASP A 551 -36.59 -7.55 -13.77
N ILE A 552 -35.94 -7.20 -12.68
CA ILE A 552 -36.50 -6.34 -11.62
C ILE A 552 -36.74 -4.92 -12.16
N VAL A 553 -35.78 -4.36 -12.90
CA VAL A 553 -35.91 -3.03 -13.49
C VAL A 553 -37.01 -3.01 -14.59
N GLU A 554 -37.04 -4.06 -15.40
CA GLU A 554 -38.12 -4.24 -16.40
C GLU A 554 -39.51 -4.35 -15.75
N LYS A 555 -39.60 -5.05 -14.61
CA LYS A 555 -40.84 -5.11 -13.82
C LYS A 555 -41.22 -3.75 -13.24
N MET A 556 -40.24 -2.98 -12.71
CA MET A 556 -40.50 -1.61 -12.24
C MET A 556 -41.06 -0.72 -13.37
N ALA A 557 -40.45 -0.80 -14.56
CA ALA A 557 -40.94 -0.05 -15.73
C ALA A 557 -42.36 -0.46 -16.14
N LYS A 558 -42.63 -1.77 -16.18
CA LYS A 558 -43.96 -2.32 -16.51
C LYS A 558 -45.02 -1.88 -15.51
N ASP A 559 -44.71 -1.92 -14.20
CA ASP A 559 -45.66 -1.52 -13.15
C ASP A 559 -46.02 -0.03 -13.24
N LEU A 560 -45.14 0.80 -13.79
CA LEU A 560 -45.36 2.23 -14.04
C LEU A 560 -45.85 2.52 -15.49
N ASN A 561 -46.15 1.51 -16.28
CA ASN A 561 -46.56 1.63 -17.69
C ASN A 561 -45.58 2.46 -18.54
N CYS A 562 -44.27 2.30 -18.34
CA CYS A 562 -43.24 3.02 -19.07
C CYS A 562 -42.13 2.05 -19.58
N LYS A 563 -41.21 2.56 -20.37
CA LYS A 563 -40.00 1.82 -20.80
C LYS A 563 -38.86 2.02 -19.80
N VAL A 564 -37.91 1.09 -19.78
CA VAL A 564 -36.69 1.22 -18.96
C VAL A 564 -35.94 2.53 -19.23
N GLY A 565 -35.86 2.96 -20.50
CA GLY A 565 -35.28 4.25 -20.87
C GLY A 565 -35.99 5.46 -20.23
N ASP A 566 -37.29 5.37 -20.01
CA ASP A 566 -38.05 6.45 -19.36
C ASP A 566 -37.70 6.54 -17.86
N LEU A 567 -37.43 5.40 -17.20
CA LEU A 567 -36.94 5.39 -15.80
C LEU A 567 -35.58 6.06 -15.65
N LEU A 568 -34.72 5.91 -16.65
CA LEU A 568 -33.38 6.56 -16.64
C LEU A 568 -33.49 8.07 -16.85
N ALA A 569 -34.46 8.52 -17.67
CA ALA A 569 -34.61 9.92 -18.05
C ALA A 569 -35.47 10.74 -17.07
N ASN A 570 -36.43 10.11 -16.37
CA ASN A 570 -37.48 10.83 -15.63
C ASN A 570 -37.46 10.56 -14.13
N GLU A 571 -37.06 11.58 -13.35
CA GLU A 571 -37.02 11.53 -11.88
C GLU A 571 -38.41 11.30 -11.24
N SER A 572 -39.46 11.88 -11.82
CA SER A 572 -40.83 11.74 -11.29
C SER A 572 -41.30 10.29 -11.35
N LEU A 573 -40.92 9.54 -12.40
CA LEU A 573 -41.23 8.10 -12.49
C LEU A 573 -40.43 7.32 -11.43
N ARG A 574 -39.14 7.62 -11.24
CA ARG A 574 -38.34 6.95 -10.22
C ARG A 574 -38.87 7.16 -8.81
N LYS A 575 -39.39 8.34 -8.47
CA LYS A 575 -40.00 8.65 -7.16
C LYS A 575 -41.29 7.84 -6.90
N GLN A 576 -41.92 7.30 -7.90
CA GLN A 576 -43.13 6.46 -7.75
C GLN A 576 -42.81 4.99 -7.49
N ILE A 577 -41.53 4.58 -7.62
CA ILE A 577 -41.09 3.20 -7.37
C ILE A 577 -41.16 2.89 -5.87
N GLN A 578 -42.00 1.93 -5.50
CA GLN A 578 -42.12 1.41 -4.13
C GLN A 578 -41.22 0.20 -3.98
N LEU A 579 -39.95 0.41 -3.51
CA LEU A 579 -38.90 -0.63 -3.46
C LEU A 579 -39.36 -1.88 -2.71
N GLN A 580 -40.19 -1.77 -1.66
CA GLN A 580 -40.65 -2.90 -0.86
C GLN A 580 -41.39 -3.96 -1.68
N LYS A 581 -42.03 -3.57 -2.81
CA LYS A 581 -42.72 -4.51 -3.71
C LYS A 581 -41.79 -5.46 -4.46
N TYR A 582 -40.50 -5.13 -4.53
CA TYR A 582 -39.51 -5.87 -5.29
C TYR A 582 -38.51 -6.64 -4.40
N VAL A 583 -38.73 -6.60 -3.07
CA VAL A 583 -37.96 -7.40 -2.14
C VAL A 583 -38.28 -8.87 -2.32
N THR A 584 -37.26 -9.72 -2.44
CA THR A 584 -37.35 -11.17 -2.54
C THR A 584 -36.39 -11.83 -1.55
N SER A 585 -36.34 -13.15 -1.52
CA SER A 585 -35.32 -13.89 -0.73
C SER A 585 -33.88 -13.63 -1.17
N GLU A 586 -33.68 -13.22 -2.43
CA GLU A 586 -32.36 -13.01 -3.04
C GLU A 586 -31.99 -11.53 -3.23
N VAL A 587 -32.96 -10.64 -3.15
CA VAL A 587 -32.83 -9.20 -3.42
C VAL A 587 -33.46 -8.41 -2.30
N GLY A 588 -32.63 -7.81 -1.48
CA GLY A 588 -33.06 -6.98 -0.37
C GLY A 588 -33.07 -5.48 -0.70
N MET A 589 -33.39 -4.68 0.32
CA MET A 589 -33.40 -3.21 0.22
C MET A 589 -32.02 -2.62 -0.18
N PRO A 590 -30.87 -3.14 0.28
CA PRO A 590 -29.59 -2.60 -0.15
C PRO A 590 -29.40 -2.63 -1.66
N THR A 591 -29.61 -3.77 -2.30
CA THR A 591 -29.51 -3.91 -3.76
C THR A 591 -30.54 -3.04 -4.49
N LEU A 592 -31.79 -2.99 -4.02
CA LEU A 592 -32.84 -2.16 -4.65
C LEU A 592 -32.54 -0.67 -4.56
N THR A 593 -31.95 -0.22 -3.45
CA THR A 593 -31.51 1.17 -3.27
C THR A 593 -30.37 1.51 -4.23
N ASP A 594 -29.39 0.62 -4.39
CA ASP A 594 -28.31 0.80 -5.36
C ASP A 594 -28.83 0.86 -6.80
N ILE A 595 -29.78 -0.02 -7.16
CA ILE A 595 -30.42 0.01 -8.48
C ILE A 595 -31.11 1.35 -8.71
N LEU A 596 -31.88 1.85 -7.75
CA LEU A 596 -32.58 3.14 -7.89
C LEU A 596 -31.59 4.32 -8.03
N ALA A 597 -30.51 4.31 -7.26
CA ALA A 597 -29.44 5.31 -7.35
C ALA A 597 -28.77 5.27 -8.72
N GLU A 598 -28.52 4.08 -9.26
CA GLU A 598 -27.91 3.89 -10.58
C GLU A 598 -28.87 4.32 -11.72
N LEU A 599 -30.17 4.06 -11.59
CA LEU A 599 -31.16 4.55 -12.55
C LEU A 599 -31.25 6.08 -12.57
N ALA A 600 -30.97 6.74 -11.44
CA ALA A 600 -30.95 8.20 -11.36
C ALA A 600 -29.76 8.83 -12.09
N LYS A 601 -28.64 8.16 -12.13
CA LYS A 601 -27.38 8.63 -12.75
C LYS A 601 -26.63 7.44 -13.36
N PRO A 602 -27.13 6.90 -14.49
CA PRO A 602 -26.56 5.69 -15.08
C PRO A 602 -25.11 5.91 -15.50
N GLY A 603 -24.25 4.98 -15.08
CA GLY A 603 -22.83 5.01 -15.43
C GLY A 603 -22.08 6.23 -14.92
N ARG A 604 -22.54 6.84 -13.81
CA ARG A 604 -21.86 8.00 -13.23
C ARG A 604 -20.40 7.67 -12.91
N ASP A 605 -19.51 8.50 -13.42
CA ASP A 605 -18.12 8.53 -12.99
C ASP A 605 -18.06 9.10 -11.55
N PRO A 606 -17.50 8.38 -10.58
CA PRO A 606 -17.40 8.86 -9.20
C PRO A 606 -16.36 9.95 -9.02
N ARG A 607 -15.49 10.18 -10.02
CA ARG A 607 -14.42 11.18 -9.97
C ARG A 607 -15.00 12.60 -10.02
N GLU A 608 -14.29 13.52 -9.40
CA GLU A 608 -14.65 14.94 -9.38
C GLU A 608 -14.60 15.56 -10.80
N GLN A 609 -15.25 16.68 -10.99
CA GLN A 609 -15.13 17.43 -12.25
C GLN A 609 -13.76 18.11 -12.32
N PHE A 610 -13.19 18.13 -13.51
CA PHE A 610 -11.91 18.78 -13.75
C PHE A 610 -12.02 20.30 -13.59
N GLU A 611 -11.12 20.88 -12.81
CA GLU A 611 -10.92 22.31 -12.67
C GLU A 611 -9.44 22.64 -12.92
N ALA A 612 -9.16 23.67 -13.72
CA ALA A 612 -7.80 24.13 -13.95
C ALA A 612 -7.20 24.76 -12.67
N PHE A 613 -5.88 24.67 -12.52
CA PHE A 613 -5.14 25.23 -11.41
C PHE A 613 -3.94 26.04 -11.94
N GLU A 614 -3.65 27.17 -11.31
CA GLU A 614 -2.54 28.04 -11.66
C GLU A 614 -1.69 28.40 -10.44
N PHE A 615 -0.36 28.30 -10.59
CA PHE A 615 0.59 28.77 -9.58
C PHE A 615 0.73 30.27 -9.60
N THR A 616 1.34 30.82 -8.55
CA THR A 616 1.61 32.30 -8.47
C THR A 616 2.72 32.68 -9.44
N GLU A 617 2.46 33.67 -10.28
CA GLU A 617 3.46 34.24 -11.18
C GLU A 617 4.64 34.82 -10.40
N GLY A 618 5.86 34.67 -10.94
CA GLY A 618 7.08 35.24 -10.39
C GLY A 618 7.72 34.47 -9.23
N VAL A 619 7.16 33.29 -8.83
CA VAL A 619 7.73 32.41 -7.83
C VAL A 619 8.17 31.11 -8.51
N ASN A 620 9.45 31.04 -8.92
CA ASN A 620 9.98 29.93 -9.72
C ASN A 620 11.01 29.08 -8.97
N GLY A 621 11.54 29.55 -7.86
CA GLY A 621 12.57 28.85 -7.10
C GLY A 621 12.56 29.15 -5.61
N ILE A 622 13.30 28.33 -4.82
CA ILE A 622 13.37 28.48 -3.36
C ILE A 622 13.81 29.90 -2.94
N LYS A 623 14.68 30.55 -3.74
CA LYS A 623 15.20 31.89 -3.47
C LYS A 623 14.14 32.99 -3.58
N ASP A 624 13.06 32.74 -4.28
CA ASP A 624 11.95 33.70 -4.45
C ASP A 624 11.00 33.66 -3.25
N LEU A 625 11.12 32.63 -2.40
CA LEU A 625 10.26 32.41 -1.24
C LEU A 625 10.65 33.31 -0.06
N ARG A 626 9.64 33.89 0.58
CA ARG A 626 9.79 34.64 1.83
C ARG A 626 8.80 34.12 2.86
N VAL A 627 9.21 34.06 4.11
CA VAL A 627 8.33 33.72 5.22
C VAL A 627 7.12 34.67 5.24
N GLY A 628 5.93 34.13 5.40
CA GLY A 628 4.67 34.83 5.37
C GLY A 628 3.99 34.93 3.98
N MET A 629 4.65 34.50 2.90
CA MET A 629 4.00 34.43 1.58
C MET A 629 2.85 33.42 1.61
N LYS A 630 1.70 33.80 1.06
CA LYS A 630 0.54 32.94 0.82
C LYS A 630 0.54 32.53 -0.64
N LEU A 631 0.67 31.24 -0.88
CA LEU A 631 0.82 30.66 -2.20
C LEU A 631 -0.23 29.57 -2.44
N PRO A 632 -0.85 29.51 -3.62
CA PRO A 632 -1.62 28.35 -4.03
C PRO A 632 -0.67 27.18 -4.29
N GLY A 633 -1.08 25.99 -3.91
CA GLY A 633 -0.29 24.77 -4.09
C GLY A 633 -1.17 23.56 -4.39
N ILE A 634 -0.52 22.51 -4.86
CA ILE A 634 -1.14 21.19 -5.08
C ILE A 634 -0.48 20.20 -4.15
N VAL A 635 -1.28 19.44 -3.43
CA VAL A 635 -0.79 18.33 -2.59
C VAL A 635 -0.25 17.23 -3.49
N THR A 636 1.04 16.94 -3.38
CA THR A 636 1.73 15.92 -4.19
C THR A 636 1.81 14.57 -3.49
N ASN A 637 1.91 14.58 -2.15
CA ASN A 637 2.02 13.37 -1.35
C ASN A 637 1.52 13.62 0.08
N ILE A 638 0.98 12.59 0.71
CA ILE A 638 0.52 12.62 2.10
C ILE A 638 1.26 11.55 2.88
N THR A 639 1.68 11.91 4.09
CA THR A 639 2.33 11.03 5.06
C THR A 639 1.66 11.21 6.43
N ASN A 640 1.93 10.33 7.38
CA ASN A 640 1.37 10.46 8.73
C ASN A 640 1.82 11.70 9.49
N PHE A 641 2.96 12.29 9.10
CA PHE A 641 3.49 13.50 9.73
C PHE A 641 3.11 14.80 8.99
N GLY A 642 2.41 14.73 7.85
CA GLY A 642 1.95 15.89 7.12
C GLY A 642 1.77 15.65 5.63
N ALA A 643 1.57 16.74 4.91
CA ALA A 643 1.37 16.74 3.46
C ALA A 643 2.50 17.49 2.75
N PHE A 644 2.99 16.94 1.66
CA PHE A 644 3.88 17.63 0.73
C PHE A 644 3.05 18.40 -0.29
N VAL A 645 3.45 19.63 -0.54
CA VAL A 645 2.71 20.56 -1.40
C VAL A 645 3.67 21.20 -2.39
N ASP A 646 3.39 21.01 -3.67
CA ASP A 646 4.03 21.76 -4.75
C ASP A 646 3.43 23.17 -4.79
N ILE A 647 4.27 24.17 -4.57
CA ILE A 647 3.91 25.60 -4.55
C ILE A 647 4.48 26.37 -5.76
N GLY A 648 4.90 25.65 -6.80
CA GLY A 648 5.46 26.26 -8.01
C GLY A 648 6.98 26.44 -8.02
N VAL A 649 7.70 25.94 -7.02
CA VAL A 649 9.17 25.88 -6.99
C VAL A 649 9.65 24.45 -7.22
N HIS A 650 10.95 24.25 -7.55
CA HIS A 650 11.50 22.92 -7.88
C HIS A 650 11.62 21.96 -6.67
N GLN A 651 11.00 22.27 -5.55
CA GLN A 651 11.03 21.51 -4.31
C GLN A 651 9.68 21.61 -3.61
N ASP A 652 9.09 20.47 -3.27
CA ASP A 652 7.86 20.45 -2.48
C ASP A 652 8.09 20.98 -1.07
N GLY A 653 7.15 21.76 -0.58
CA GLY A 653 7.12 22.19 0.82
C GLY A 653 6.34 21.21 1.68
N LEU A 654 6.70 21.10 2.95
CA LEU A 654 6.02 20.26 3.93
C LEU A 654 5.06 21.09 4.79
N VAL A 655 3.79 20.74 4.77
CA VAL A 655 2.82 21.13 5.79
C VAL A 655 2.79 20.03 6.86
N HIS A 656 3.44 20.27 7.99
CA HIS A 656 3.44 19.31 9.09
C HIS A 656 2.01 19.07 9.61
N VAL A 657 1.71 17.88 10.16
CA VAL A 657 0.37 17.52 10.64
C VAL A 657 -0.22 18.56 11.61
N SER A 658 0.62 19.16 12.45
CA SER A 658 0.21 20.25 13.36
C SER A 658 -0.12 21.56 12.66
N GLN A 659 0.21 21.72 11.39
CA GLN A 659 0.00 22.92 10.55
C GLN A 659 -1.09 22.74 9.50
N LEU A 660 -1.75 21.59 9.42
CA LEU A 660 -2.82 21.31 8.46
C LEU A 660 -4.13 22.00 8.79
N ALA A 661 -4.45 22.12 10.09
CA ALA A 661 -5.68 22.74 10.54
C ALA A 661 -5.52 23.33 11.97
N ASP A 662 -6.45 24.20 12.38
CA ASP A 662 -6.47 24.77 13.72
C ASP A 662 -6.97 23.83 14.81
N LYS A 663 -7.37 22.62 14.44
CA LYS A 663 -7.77 21.51 15.34
C LYS A 663 -6.72 20.41 15.35
N PHE A 664 -6.77 19.56 16.37
CA PHE A 664 -5.92 18.36 16.41
C PHE A 664 -6.26 17.43 15.23
N VAL A 665 -5.27 17.09 14.43
CA VAL A 665 -5.38 16.21 13.26
C VAL A 665 -4.67 14.91 13.59
N LYS A 666 -5.41 13.81 13.57
CA LYS A 666 -4.85 12.47 13.80
C LYS A 666 -4.35 11.84 12.50
N ASP A 667 -5.11 11.98 11.43
CA ASP A 667 -4.77 11.48 10.09
C ASP A 667 -4.84 12.65 9.09
N PRO A 668 -3.72 13.03 8.44
CA PRO A 668 -3.71 14.07 7.42
C PRO A 668 -4.71 13.85 6.27
N ASN A 669 -5.05 12.60 5.94
CA ASN A 669 -6.02 12.27 4.89
C ASN A 669 -7.45 12.73 5.19
N GLU A 670 -7.77 13.04 6.46
CA GLU A 670 -9.05 13.63 6.84
C GLU A 670 -9.16 15.12 6.45
N ILE A 671 -8.03 15.78 6.23
CA ILE A 671 -7.96 17.23 5.98
C ILE A 671 -7.63 17.52 4.51
N VAL A 672 -6.70 16.76 3.92
CA VAL A 672 -6.22 16.98 2.55
C VAL A 672 -6.17 15.68 1.77
N LYS A 673 -6.21 15.80 0.43
CA LYS A 673 -6.07 14.68 -0.52
C LYS A 673 -4.95 14.98 -1.51
N VAL A 674 -4.30 13.95 -2.05
CA VAL A 674 -3.33 14.11 -3.14
C VAL A 674 -4.05 14.74 -4.35
N ALA A 675 -3.35 15.58 -5.08
CA ALA A 675 -3.86 16.44 -6.15
C ALA A 675 -4.87 17.51 -5.71
N GLN A 676 -5.16 17.65 -4.41
CA GLN A 676 -6.01 18.73 -3.89
C GLN A 676 -5.29 20.08 -3.99
N LYS A 677 -6.05 21.07 -4.42
CA LYS A 677 -5.62 22.47 -4.42
C LYS A 677 -5.75 23.04 -3.02
N VAL A 678 -4.70 23.67 -2.54
CA VAL A 678 -4.63 24.25 -1.19
C VAL A 678 -4.00 25.64 -1.24
N LEU A 679 -4.35 26.48 -0.28
CA LEU A 679 -3.65 27.74 -0.02
C LEU A 679 -2.75 27.53 1.19
N VAL A 680 -1.45 27.80 1.03
CA VAL A 680 -0.46 27.60 2.08
C VAL A 680 0.32 28.87 2.36
N THR A 681 0.78 29.04 3.59
CA THR A 681 1.66 30.12 4.02
C THR A 681 3.06 29.56 4.26
N VAL A 682 4.09 30.19 3.69
CA VAL A 682 5.49 29.83 3.93
C VAL A 682 5.87 30.20 5.36
N THR A 683 6.28 29.21 6.17
CA THR A 683 6.68 29.43 7.58
C THR A 683 8.19 29.40 7.79
N GLU A 684 8.92 28.63 6.98
CA GLU A 684 10.38 28.53 7.05
C GLU A 684 10.95 28.14 5.67
N VAL A 685 12.14 28.65 5.35
CA VAL A 685 12.88 28.28 4.14
C VAL A 685 14.32 28.00 4.52
N ASP A 686 14.78 26.76 4.32
CA ASP A 686 16.17 26.33 4.48
C ASP A 686 16.75 26.00 3.10
N GLU A 687 17.42 27.00 2.50
CA GLU A 687 18.03 26.85 1.17
C GLU A 687 19.15 25.78 1.16
N ALA A 688 19.91 25.67 2.26
CA ALA A 688 21.05 24.75 2.33
C ALA A 688 20.58 23.28 2.32
N ARG A 689 19.46 22.99 2.98
CA ARG A 689 18.85 21.65 3.05
C ARG A 689 17.77 21.44 2.00
N LYS A 690 17.44 22.47 1.21
CA LYS A 690 16.33 22.47 0.28
C LYS A 690 15.01 22.06 0.96
N ARG A 691 14.74 22.61 2.15
CA ARG A 691 13.51 22.35 2.91
C ARG A 691 12.67 23.61 2.98
N ILE A 692 11.36 23.42 2.76
CA ILE A 692 10.36 24.49 2.84
C ILE A 692 9.29 24.01 3.82
N ALA A 693 9.08 24.76 4.89
CA ALA A 693 7.98 24.51 5.82
C ALA A 693 6.79 25.41 5.47
N LEU A 694 5.60 24.80 5.48
CA LEU A 694 4.36 25.44 5.09
C LEU A 694 3.29 25.28 6.18
N SER A 695 2.31 26.16 6.19
CA SER A 695 1.13 26.09 7.06
C SER A 695 -0.14 26.32 6.27
N MET A 696 -1.19 25.56 6.57
CA MET A 696 -2.56 25.77 6.10
C MET A 696 -3.43 26.45 7.15
N LYS A 697 -2.89 26.77 8.33
CA LYS A 697 -3.60 27.52 9.36
C LYS A 697 -3.89 28.96 8.90
N LYS A 698 -5.05 29.46 9.34
CA LYS A 698 -5.51 30.81 8.97
C LYS A 698 -4.74 31.90 9.69
#